data_3595dd2a21611adcd4cc4a47ddbb0269
#
_entry.id   3595dd2a21611adcd4cc4a47ddbb0269
#
_cell.length_a   1.000
_cell.length_b   1.000
_cell.length_c   1.000
_cell.angle_alpha   90.00
_cell.angle_beta   90.00
_cell.angle_gamma   90.00
#
_symmetry.space_group_name_H-M   'P 1'
#
loop_
_entity.id
_entity.type
_entity.pdbx_description
1 polymer ?
#
loop_
_entity_poly.entity_id
_entity_poly.type
_entity_poly.pdbx_seq_one_letter_code
_entity_poly.pdbx_strand_id
1 'polypeptide(L)'
;AVKHGYTADWLSFIPSEIAEGVDTTRPQLLERRSHWNERTPEPFNLPTEIWRETIERFQRCDDLLQKITAGEIHEINDFITYNLNIRQFTYDLLLHTEDHLLVEHFYHAMQHVSILDPTCGSGAFLFAAMNILEPLYEICIIRMEEFHQKNEMLFVAELEEISKKYRSNIQYFIYKSIILRNLYGVDIMEEAVEIAKLRLFLKMVAVVEVNPRLDNLGLDPLPDIDFNIRCGNTLVGYATEKELDNDLNYGDMFAKQEFKDKVELEMEVVARAYEQFKDLQLTSQEEASEFKESKMQLKAKLSELNGLLNHKLFSSMVSDASISYEEWLSSHQPFHWLAEYYHIMHSNGGFDVIIGNPPYVVYTAKKYFYKISESYKTYKCANLYAYCIERGHNILSQSGHFGMIVPISCISATKMTPVQDIIKNNRMSWISNYSLRPAKLFEGAELRLTIFLDKTSDSEAIYSTIYNKWNNEYRPFLFKMLKYNNVNNICIPGSIAKLPSHIYYDIINKMNIKEGNSSLLNYFLNSNTKHVLYYFRAVQYWFKTLDRIPINKEDGESCITGEMKPIYVENEEYKYAIIAYLSSSLYFSNYLMWSSCQVVNSRDFQIPFNLQSLSKKEKETLVTLGEQLEEDYQTHSLIKERTYSKKGRVFSQEKQHFFIKESKPIIDEIDKLLAKHYGFTEEELDF
;
A
#
# COMPACT_ATOMS: atom_id res chain seq x y z
N ALA A 1 17.83 6.95 9.77
CA ALA A 1 18.37 6.77 8.44
C ALA A 1 19.49 5.74 8.43
N VAL A 2 19.61 4.97 7.37
CA VAL A 2 20.69 3.99 7.24
C VAL A 2 21.97 4.74 6.88
N LYS A 3 22.90 4.80 7.83
CA LYS A 3 24.17 5.58 7.71
C LYS A 3 25.37 4.70 7.29
N HIS A 4 25.17 3.56 6.68
CA HIS A 4 26.25 2.65 6.35
C HIS A 4 27.38 3.34 5.57
N GLY A 5 28.59 3.36 6.13
CA GLY A 5 29.73 4.10 5.60
C GLY A 5 29.63 5.63 5.63
N TYR A 6 28.52 6.22 6.14
CA TYR A 6 28.32 7.66 6.20
C TYR A 6 29.08 8.29 7.39
N THR A 7 29.76 9.38 7.12
CA THR A 7 30.32 10.34 8.10
C THR A 7 30.01 11.76 7.61
N ALA A 8 30.12 12.77 8.49
CA ALA A 8 29.91 14.16 8.09
C ALA A 8 30.86 14.61 6.94
N ASP A 9 32.06 14.04 6.89
CA ASP A 9 33.08 14.33 5.87
C ASP A 9 33.16 13.24 4.80
N TRP A 10 32.04 12.52 4.53
CA TRP A 10 32.03 11.37 3.63
C TRP A 10 32.66 11.64 2.26
N LEU A 11 32.51 12.87 1.76
CA LEU A 11 33.08 13.28 0.47
C LEU A 11 34.60 13.16 0.42
N SER A 12 35.30 13.30 1.55
CA SER A 12 36.76 13.18 1.64
C SER A 12 37.24 11.71 1.72
N PHE A 13 36.34 10.76 2.02
CA PHE A 13 36.68 9.36 2.16
C PHE A 13 36.35 8.49 0.95
N ILE A 14 35.50 8.97 0.04
CA ILE A 14 35.20 8.24 -1.20
C ILE A 14 36.29 8.47 -2.24
N PRO A 15 36.44 7.57 -3.25
CA PRO A 15 37.41 7.76 -4.34
C PRO A 15 37.23 9.11 -5.06
N SER A 16 38.33 9.78 -5.40
CA SER A 16 38.29 11.09 -6.08
C SER A 16 37.49 11.07 -7.39
N GLU A 17 37.63 10.01 -8.16
CA GLU A 17 36.91 9.76 -9.41
C GLU A 17 35.36 9.69 -9.23
N ILE A 18 34.90 9.31 -8.03
CA ILE A 18 33.48 9.33 -7.67
C ILE A 18 33.09 10.72 -7.15
N ALA A 19 33.94 11.32 -6.30
CA ALA A 19 33.69 12.62 -5.68
C ALA A 19 33.55 13.75 -6.72
N GLU A 20 34.28 13.70 -7.82
CA GLU A 20 34.20 14.66 -8.91
C GLU A 20 32.81 14.75 -9.56
N GLY A 21 32.03 13.67 -9.53
CA GLY A 21 30.68 13.62 -10.06
C GLY A 21 29.60 14.23 -9.14
N VAL A 22 29.94 14.62 -7.91
CA VAL A 22 28.95 15.15 -6.93
C VAL A 22 28.58 16.61 -7.27
N ASP A 23 29.53 17.41 -7.76
CA ASP A 23 29.28 18.79 -8.14
C ASP A 23 28.62 18.87 -9.52
N THR A 24 27.33 19.15 -9.55
CA THR A 24 26.54 19.26 -10.80
C THR A 24 26.73 20.58 -11.52
N THR A 25 27.41 21.57 -10.92
CA THR A 25 27.61 22.90 -11.51
C THR A 25 28.75 22.94 -12.55
N ARG A 26 29.65 21.95 -12.50
CA ARG A 26 30.78 21.85 -13.43
C ARG A 26 30.39 21.16 -14.74
N PRO A 27 30.95 21.56 -15.88
CA PRO A 27 30.69 20.90 -17.17
C PRO A 27 31.21 19.45 -17.20
N GLN A 28 30.81 18.71 -18.21
CA GLN A 28 31.19 17.30 -18.44
C GLN A 28 30.73 16.36 -17.29
N LEU A 29 29.52 16.57 -16.79
CA LEU A 29 28.96 15.77 -15.68
C LEU A 29 28.89 14.27 -16.03
N LEU A 30 28.51 13.94 -17.26
CA LEU A 30 28.40 12.53 -17.71
C LEU A 30 29.75 11.81 -17.67
N GLU A 31 30.84 12.50 -18.06
CA GLU A 31 32.19 11.95 -18.02
C GLU A 31 32.65 11.73 -16.58
N ARG A 32 32.41 12.74 -15.71
CA ARG A 32 32.75 12.67 -14.28
C ARG A 32 31.95 11.62 -13.52
N ARG A 33 30.76 11.21 -14.02
CA ARG A 33 29.93 10.17 -13.47
C ARG A 33 30.06 8.80 -14.16
N SER A 34 31.08 8.63 -15.02
CA SER A 34 31.30 7.38 -15.77
C SER A 34 31.39 6.13 -14.88
N HIS A 35 31.94 6.24 -13.66
CA HIS A 35 32.10 5.16 -12.69
C HIS A 35 30.92 5.04 -11.71
N TRP A 36 29.92 5.91 -11.77
CA TRP A 36 28.82 5.94 -10.80
C TRP A 36 27.88 4.71 -10.89
N ASN A 37 27.89 4.01 -11.99
CA ASN A 37 27.11 2.78 -12.19
C ASN A 37 27.88 1.51 -11.79
N GLU A 38 29.11 1.64 -11.27
CA GLU A 38 29.87 0.54 -10.73
C GLU A 38 29.42 0.19 -9.31
N ARG A 39 29.68 -1.06 -8.91
CA ARG A 39 29.30 -1.54 -7.59
C ARG A 39 30.12 -0.85 -6.50
N THR A 40 29.46 -0.30 -5.51
CA THR A 40 30.13 0.32 -4.37
C THR A 40 30.79 -0.75 -3.48
N PRO A 41 32.05 -0.59 -3.09
CA PRO A 41 32.74 -1.50 -2.17
C PRO A 41 32.33 -1.28 -0.71
N GLU A 42 32.61 -2.27 0.15
CA GLU A 42 32.57 -2.08 1.60
C GLU A 42 33.67 -1.07 2.03
N PRO A 43 33.43 -0.25 3.06
CA PRO A 43 32.27 -0.26 3.98
C PRO A 43 31.13 0.68 3.57
N PHE A 44 31.15 1.24 2.35
CA PHE A 44 30.24 2.31 1.93
C PHE A 44 28.87 1.80 1.50
N ASN A 45 28.81 0.57 0.97
CA ASN A 45 27.59 0.05 0.34
C ASN A 45 26.58 -0.54 1.31
N LEU A 46 25.31 -0.45 0.96
CA LEU A 46 24.30 -1.43 1.30
C LEU A 46 24.34 -2.60 0.29
N PRO A 47 23.78 -3.77 0.57
CA PRO A 47 23.76 -4.89 -0.36
C PRO A 47 23.26 -4.46 -1.74
N THR A 48 24.02 -4.79 -2.78
CA THR A 48 23.70 -4.53 -4.19
C THR A 48 23.77 -3.05 -4.65
N GLU A 49 24.10 -2.09 -3.79
CA GLU A 49 24.23 -0.68 -4.18
C GLU A 49 25.37 -0.43 -5.19
N ILE A 50 25.11 0.49 -6.09
CA ILE A 50 26.10 1.15 -6.96
C ILE A 50 26.45 2.52 -6.38
N TRP A 51 27.55 3.14 -6.86
CA TRP A 51 27.99 4.44 -6.35
C TRP A 51 26.91 5.52 -6.43
N ARG A 52 26.13 5.56 -7.49
CA ARG A 52 24.99 6.49 -7.62
C ARG A 52 24.03 6.41 -6.43
N GLU A 53 23.59 5.21 -6.08
CA GLU A 53 22.65 4.96 -4.97
C GLU A 53 23.30 5.29 -3.61
N THR A 54 24.59 4.98 -3.45
CA THR A 54 25.34 5.28 -2.22
C THR A 54 25.48 6.79 -2.02
N ILE A 55 25.87 7.54 -3.07
CA ILE A 55 25.99 9.00 -3.02
C ILE A 55 24.65 9.66 -2.73
N GLU A 56 23.57 9.25 -3.41
CA GLU A 56 22.22 9.75 -3.13
C GLU A 56 21.80 9.50 -1.67
N ARG A 57 22.17 8.36 -1.11
CA ARG A 57 21.93 8.05 0.30
C ARG A 57 22.70 8.93 1.25
N PHE A 58 23.96 9.25 0.96
CA PHE A 58 24.78 10.15 1.77
C PHE A 58 24.25 11.58 1.70
N GLN A 59 23.98 12.09 0.51
CA GLN A 59 23.35 13.40 0.30
C GLN A 59 22.01 13.52 1.03
N ARG A 60 21.19 12.47 0.99
CA ARG A 60 19.94 12.42 1.77
C ARG A 60 20.19 12.50 3.28
N CYS A 61 21.25 11.88 3.79
CA CYS A 61 21.60 12.00 5.21
C CYS A 61 21.96 13.45 5.56
N ASP A 62 22.77 14.13 4.72
CA ASP A 62 23.12 15.55 4.92
C ASP A 62 21.88 16.44 4.91
N ASP A 63 20.99 16.27 3.91
CA ASP A 63 19.76 17.02 3.75
C ASP A 63 18.81 16.84 4.96
N LEU A 64 18.67 15.63 5.45
CA LEU A 64 17.85 15.35 6.63
C LEU A 64 18.45 15.95 7.91
N LEU A 65 19.77 15.92 8.07
CA LEU A 65 20.44 16.54 9.21
C LEU A 65 20.28 18.07 9.20
N GLN A 66 20.39 18.69 8.01
CA GLN A 66 20.16 20.12 7.83
C GLN A 66 18.72 20.48 8.18
N LYS A 67 17.72 19.74 7.69
CA LYS A 67 16.29 19.95 7.99
C LYS A 67 15.97 19.80 9.48
N ILE A 68 16.55 18.79 10.14
CA ILE A 68 16.39 18.60 11.59
C ILE A 68 16.99 19.80 12.35
N THR A 69 18.19 20.23 11.97
CA THR A 69 18.89 21.35 12.60
C THR A 69 18.17 22.69 12.36
N ALA A 70 17.58 22.88 11.20
CA ALA A 70 16.78 24.06 10.86
C ALA A 70 15.39 24.06 11.51
N GLY A 71 14.97 22.96 12.16
CA GLY A 71 13.63 22.85 12.77
C GLY A 71 12.51 22.65 11.75
N GLU A 72 12.82 22.20 10.52
CA GLU A 72 11.82 21.94 9.48
C GLU A 72 11.07 20.62 9.73
N ILE A 73 11.64 19.72 10.53
CA ILE A 73 11.03 18.44 10.91
C ILE A 73 10.52 18.61 12.35
N HIS A 74 9.23 18.88 12.50
CA HIS A 74 8.62 19.20 13.79
C HIS A 74 7.24 18.55 14.00
N GLU A 75 6.63 17.99 12.94
CA GLU A 75 5.35 17.29 13.03
C GLU A 75 5.52 15.77 12.87
N ILE A 76 4.58 15.01 13.44
CA ILE A 76 4.58 13.53 13.31
C ILE A 76 4.50 13.10 11.83
N ASN A 77 3.77 13.85 11.01
CA ASN A 77 3.67 13.56 9.58
C ASN A 77 5.00 13.69 8.84
N ASP A 78 5.90 14.54 9.33
CA ASP A 78 7.24 14.69 8.75
C ASP A 78 8.05 13.40 8.88
N PHE A 79 7.86 12.64 9.99
CA PHE A 79 8.51 11.35 10.16
C PHE A 79 8.10 10.35 9.07
N ILE A 80 6.84 10.36 8.64
CA ILE A 80 6.38 9.51 7.53
C ILE A 80 6.93 10.03 6.20
N THR A 81 6.81 11.34 5.95
CA THR A 81 7.23 11.99 4.70
C THR A 81 8.72 11.82 4.43
N TYR A 82 9.55 12.01 5.46
CA TYR A 82 11.00 11.83 5.37
C TYR A 82 11.45 10.39 5.68
N ASN A 83 10.51 9.50 5.98
CA ASN A 83 10.74 8.09 6.31
C ASN A 83 11.74 7.93 7.47
N LEU A 84 11.51 8.65 8.56
CA LEU A 84 12.28 8.58 9.80
C LEU A 84 11.74 7.46 10.70
N ASN A 85 12.55 7.00 11.64
CA ASN A 85 12.17 5.95 12.57
C ASN A 85 11.32 6.50 13.73
N ILE A 86 10.03 6.75 13.47
CA ILE A 86 9.09 7.25 14.46
C ILE A 86 8.97 6.32 15.69
N ARG A 87 9.04 5.00 15.47
CA ARG A 87 8.97 4.03 16.57
C ARG A 87 10.10 4.20 17.58
N GLN A 88 11.34 4.31 17.09
CA GLN A 88 12.51 4.53 17.94
C GLN A 88 12.43 5.91 18.62
N PHE A 89 12.04 6.93 17.87
CA PHE A 89 11.87 8.28 18.42
C PHE A 89 10.87 8.29 19.57
N THR A 90 9.70 7.67 19.42
CA THR A 90 8.66 7.61 20.46
C THR A 90 9.16 6.86 21.70
N TYR A 91 9.85 5.74 21.50
CA TYR A 91 10.43 4.98 22.60
C TYR A 91 11.48 5.81 23.36
N ASP A 92 12.41 6.45 22.65
CA ASP A 92 13.45 7.29 23.26
C ASP A 92 12.86 8.51 23.97
N LEU A 93 11.81 9.12 23.41
CA LEU A 93 11.08 10.23 24.03
C LEU A 93 10.48 9.82 25.38
N LEU A 94 9.76 8.69 25.42
CA LEU A 94 9.17 8.17 26.65
C LEU A 94 10.24 7.77 27.67
N LEU A 95 11.33 7.14 27.22
CA LEU A 95 12.42 6.70 28.09
C LEU A 95 13.14 7.87 28.80
N HIS A 96 13.31 9.01 28.12
CA HIS A 96 14.12 10.12 28.61
C HIS A 96 13.30 11.35 29.10
N THR A 97 11.97 11.33 28.95
CA THR A 97 11.14 12.45 29.40
C THR A 97 11.18 12.59 30.94
N GLU A 98 11.26 13.83 31.42
CA GLU A 98 11.08 14.16 32.83
C GLU A 98 9.64 14.69 33.10
N ASP A 99 8.77 14.73 32.09
CA ASP A 99 7.38 15.13 32.21
C ASP A 99 6.49 13.88 32.43
N HIS A 100 6.02 13.74 33.68
CA HIS A 100 5.10 12.66 34.04
C HIS A 100 3.74 12.75 33.36
N LEU A 101 3.25 13.99 33.04
CA LEU A 101 1.98 14.18 32.36
C LEU A 101 2.03 13.66 30.91
N LEU A 102 3.19 13.79 30.26
CA LEU A 102 3.37 13.20 28.92
C LEU A 102 3.22 11.67 28.97
N VAL A 103 3.82 11.01 29.96
CA VAL A 103 3.70 9.56 30.13
C VAL A 103 2.28 9.14 30.43
N GLU A 104 1.59 9.87 31.32
CA GLU A 104 0.18 9.64 31.69
C GLU A 104 -0.74 9.75 30.47
N HIS A 105 -0.68 10.89 29.76
CA HIS A 105 -1.51 11.11 28.58
C HIS A 105 -1.22 10.10 27.47
N PHE A 106 0.04 9.76 27.27
CA PHE A 106 0.42 8.76 26.25
C PHE A 106 -0.10 7.37 26.61
N TYR A 107 0.03 6.94 27.88
CA TYR A 107 -0.49 5.66 28.35
C TYR A 107 -2.01 5.57 28.20
N HIS A 108 -2.74 6.59 28.62
CA HIS A 108 -4.20 6.65 28.47
C HIS A 108 -4.62 6.69 26.99
N ALA A 109 -3.93 7.46 26.15
CA ALA A 109 -4.20 7.47 24.70
C ALA A 109 -4.00 6.07 24.08
N MET A 110 -2.94 5.35 24.47
CA MET A 110 -2.74 3.96 24.01
C MET A 110 -3.88 3.03 24.43
N GLN A 111 -4.43 3.21 25.63
CA GLN A 111 -5.56 2.38 26.09
C GLN A 111 -6.84 2.58 25.28
N HIS A 112 -6.98 3.71 24.59
CA HIS A 112 -8.20 4.08 23.86
C HIS A 112 -8.07 3.88 22.34
N VAL A 113 -6.84 3.74 21.80
CA VAL A 113 -6.67 3.59 20.35
C VAL A 113 -7.26 2.27 19.85
N SER A 114 -8.14 2.34 18.87
CA SER A 114 -8.80 1.20 18.22
C SER A 114 -8.14 0.89 16.87
N ILE A 115 -7.65 -0.34 16.70
CA ILE A 115 -6.96 -0.81 15.49
C ILE A 115 -7.77 -1.94 14.86
N LEU A 116 -8.25 -1.72 13.66
CA LEU A 116 -9.06 -2.67 12.91
C LEU A 116 -8.33 -3.24 11.70
N ASP A 117 -8.43 -4.55 11.52
CA ASP A 117 -8.23 -5.20 10.21
C ASP A 117 -9.59 -5.72 9.70
N PRO A 118 -10.22 -5.06 8.69
CA PRO A 118 -11.56 -5.42 8.22
C PRO A 118 -11.59 -6.68 7.33
N THR A 119 -10.43 -7.31 7.09
CA THR A 119 -10.25 -8.54 6.30
C THR A 119 -9.13 -9.37 6.91
N CYS A 120 -9.24 -9.61 8.24
CA CYS A 120 -8.10 -9.96 9.08
C CYS A 120 -7.49 -11.35 8.78
N GLY A 121 -8.20 -12.23 8.09
CA GLY A 121 -7.73 -13.59 7.85
C GLY A 121 -7.28 -14.25 9.16
N SER A 122 -6.09 -14.80 9.19
CA SER A 122 -5.47 -15.40 10.39
C SER A 122 -4.84 -14.38 11.35
N GLY A 123 -5.16 -13.08 11.27
CA GLY A 123 -4.76 -12.05 12.21
C GLY A 123 -3.32 -11.52 12.08
N ALA A 124 -2.70 -11.62 10.89
CA ALA A 124 -1.29 -11.22 10.72
C ALA A 124 -1.03 -9.74 11.02
N PHE A 125 -1.90 -8.83 10.58
CA PHE A 125 -1.79 -7.39 10.85
C PHE A 125 -2.07 -7.06 12.31
N LEU A 126 -3.06 -7.72 12.93
CA LEU A 126 -3.35 -7.55 14.35
C LEU A 126 -2.16 -7.99 15.22
N PHE A 127 -1.49 -9.07 14.83
CA PHE A 127 -0.28 -9.54 15.49
C PHE A 127 0.88 -8.55 15.34
N ALA A 128 1.03 -7.94 14.17
CA ALA A 128 2.02 -6.91 13.93
C ALA A 128 1.74 -5.64 14.76
N ALA A 129 0.48 -5.22 14.86
CA ALA A 129 0.05 -4.09 15.70
C ALA A 129 0.37 -4.37 17.18
N MET A 130 0.09 -5.56 17.68
CA MET A 130 0.44 -5.97 19.04
C MET A 130 1.94 -5.85 19.31
N ASN A 131 2.80 -6.31 18.39
CA ASN A 131 4.26 -6.20 18.54
C ASN A 131 4.78 -4.73 18.50
N ILE A 132 3.98 -3.79 17.98
CA ILE A 132 4.30 -2.35 18.01
C ILE A 132 3.87 -1.74 19.36
N LEU A 133 2.70 -2.12 19.86
CA LEU A 133 2.16 -1.57 21.11
C LEU A 133 2.87 -2.11 22.36
N GLU A 134 3.24 -3.38 22.34
CA GLU A 134 3.89 -4.07 23.49
C GLU A 134 5.03 -3.25 24.12
N PRO A 135 6.11 -2.87 23.39
CA PRO A 135 7.22 -2.11 23.98
C PRO A 135 6.84 -0.69 24.41
N LEU A 136 5.77 -0.13 23.83
CA LEU A 136 5.27 1.20 24.26
C LEU A 136 4.51 1.11 25.58
N TYR A 137 3.69 0.07 25.80
CA TYR A 137 3.08 -0.20 27.09
C TYR A 137 4.15 -0.47 28.15
N GLU A 138 5.13 -1.31 27.84
CA GLU A 138 6.21 -1.67 28.75
C GLU A 138 7.00 -0.44 29.22
N ILE A 139 7.44 0.43 28.30
CA ILE A 139 8.19 1.64 28.68
C ILE A 139 7.34 2.61 29.48
N CYS A 140 6.03 2.75 29.21
CA CYS A 140 5.14 3.58 30.01
C CYS A 140 5.05 3.05 31.45
N ILE A 141 4.88 1.75 31.64
CA ILE A 141 4.80 1.12 32.97
C ILE A 141 6.11 1.35 33.74
N ILE A 142 7.26 1.11 33.14
CA ILE A 142 8.57 1.34 33.74
C ILE A 142 8.69 2.81 34.17
N ARG A 143 8.32 3.75 33.31
CA ARG A 143 8.40 5.19 33.64
C ARG A 143 7.43 5.61 34.74
N MET A 144 6.21 5.05 34.73
CA MET A 144 5.24 5.30 35.83
C MET A 144 5.79 4.81 37.17
N GLU A 145 6.42 3.62 37.23
CA GLU A 145 7.06 3.10 38.44
C GLU A 145 8.21 4.01 38.93
N GLU A 146 9.06 4.50 38.01
CA GLU A 146 10.16 5.43 38.35
C GLU A 146 9.65 6.77 38.86
N PHE A 147 8.59 7.34 38.30
CA PHE A 147 7.98 8.56 38.79
C PHE A 147 7.31 8.35 40.16
N HIS A 148 6.62 7.25 40.35
CA HIS A 148 6.02 6.87 41.64
C HIS A 148 7.06 6.71 42.73
N GLN A 149 8.21 6.10 42.45
CA GLN A 149 9.32 6.01 43.41
C GLN A 149 9.87 7.38 43.80
N LYS A 150 9.83 8.38 42.92
CA LYS A 150 10.23 9.76 43.23
C LYS A 150 9.13 10.54 43.98
N ASN A 151 7.87 10.23 43.71
CA ASN A 151 6.69 10.84 44.32
C ASN A 151 5.53 9.83 44.37
N GLU A 152 5.28 9.28 45.57
CA GLU A 152 4.26 8.24 45.82
C GLU A 152 2.82 8.65 45.48
N MET A 153 2.56 9.93 45.19
CA MET A 153 1.23 10.42 44.81
C MET A 153 0.96 10.26 43.29
N LEU A 154 1.98 9.98 42.49
CA LEU A 154 1.84 9.83 41.04
C LEU A 154 1.50 8.37 40.66
N PHE A 155 0.63 8.19 39.68
CA PHE A 155 0.28 6.89 39.06
C PHE A 155 -0.25 5.84 40.04
N VAL A 156 -0.87 6.26 41.13
CA VAL A 156 -1.36 5.34 42.18
C VAL A 156 -2.41 4.38 41.63
N ALA A 157 -3.38 4.88 40.85
CA ALA A 157 -4.49 4.12 40.33
C ALA A 157 -4.00 3.10 39.28
N GLU A 158 -3.15 3.54 38.35
CA GLU A 158 -2.60 2.73 37.27
C GLU A 158 -1.72 1.60 37.81
N LEU A 159 -0.83 1.92 38.75
CA LEU A 159 0.09 0.94 39.34
C LEU A 159 -0.62 0.00 40.33
N GLU A 160 -1.67 0.46 41.03
CA GLU A 160 -2.51 -0.43 41.84
C GLU A 160 -3.25 -1.46 40.98
N GLU A 161 -3.83 -1.05 39.86
CA GLU A 161 -4.46 -1.98 38.91
C GLU A 161 -3.47 -3.06 38.48
N ILE A 162 -2.26 -2.68 38.08
CA ILE A 162 -1.22 -3.60 37.61
C ILE A 162 -0.72 -4.48 38.78
N SER A 163 -0.37 -3.88 39.92
CA SER A 163 0.28 -4.59 41.03
C SER A 163 -0.64 -5.53 41.81
N LYS A 164 -1.90 -5.15 42.00
CA LYS A 164 -2.87 -6.00 42.72
C LYS A 164 -3.25 -7.26 41.94
N LYS A 165 -3.34 -7.14 40.62
CA LYS A 165 -3.86 -8.20 39.77
C LYS A 165 -2.78 -9.03 39.08
N TYR A 166 -1.63 -8.41 38.72
CA TYR A 166 -0.65 -9.00 37.81
C TYR A 166 0.78 -8.98 38.33
N ARG A 167 1.00 -8.95 39.64
CA ARG A 167 2.31 -8.80 40.32
C ARG A 167 3.48 -9.55 39.73
N SER A 168 3.24 -10.75 39.16
CA SER A 168 4.29 -11.60 38.56
C SER A 168 4.18 -11.70 37.04
N ASN A 169 3.14 -11.08 36.42
CA ASN A 169 2.81 -11.29 35.01
C ASN A 169 2.51 -9.98 34.26
N ILE A 170 3.41 -8.99 34.36
CA ILE A 170 3.24 -7.68 33.67
C ILE A 170 3.06 -7.88 32.15
N GLN A 171 3.80 -8.79 31.54
CA GLN A 171 3.68 -9.08 30.12
C GLN A 171 2.29 -9.65 29.76
N TYR A 172 1.73 -10.48 30.63
CA TYR A 172 0.35 -10.98 30.45
C TYR A 172 -0.65 -9.84 30.52
N PHE A 173 -0.50 -8.90 31.49
CA PHE A 173 -1.33 -7.70 31.59
C PHE A 173 -1.26 -6.86 30.30
N ILE A 174 -0.04 -6.62 29.79
CA ILE A 174 0.17 -5.84 28.56
C ILE A 174 -0.55 -6.51 27.37
N TYR A 175 -0.37 -7.80 27.14
CA TYR A 175 -1.04 -8.49 26.04
C TYR A 175 -2.56 -8.53 26.20
N LYS A 176 -3.06 -8.78 27.42
CA LYS A 176 -4.50 -8.76 27.72
C LYS A 176 -5.08 -7.38 27.43
N SER A 177 -4.42 -6.31 27.87
CA SER A 177 -4.83 -4.93 27.60
C SER A 177 -4.86 -4.61 26.11
N ILE A 178 -3.81 -4.94 25.37
CA ILE A 178 -3.73 -4.72 23.92
C ILE A 178 -4.85 -5.47 23.19
N ILE A 179 -5.04 -6.75 23.49
CA ILE A 179 -6.02 -7.60 22.81
C ILE A 179 -7.45 -7.11 23.08
N LEU A 180 -7.78 -6.75 24.31
CA LEU A 180 -9.14 -6.36 24.69
C LEU A 180 -9.48 -4.93 24.33
N ARG A 181 -8.50 -4.02 24.38
CA ARG A 181 -8.73 -2.58 24.22
C ARG A 181 -8.46 -2.10 22.79
N ASN A 182 -7.42 -2.68 22.13
CA ASN A 182 -6.90 -2.07 20.91
C ASN A 182 -7.20 -2.86 19.64
N LEU A 183 -7.30 -4.20 19.68
CA LEU A 183 -7.33 -5.02 18.48
C LEU A 183 -8.74 -5.45 18.11
N TYR A 184 -9.12 -5.17 16.86
CA TYR A 184 -10.40 -5.54 16.26
C TYR A 184 -10.18 -6.16 14.89
N GLY A 185 -10.95 -7.18 14.55
CA GLY A 185 -10.81 -7.86 13.27
C GLY A 185 -12.11 -8.44 12.75
N VAL A 186 -12.29 -8.42 11.44
CA VAL A 186 -13.44 -9.04 10.78
C VAL A 186 -12.94 -9.87 9.61
N ASP A 187 -13.46 -11.06 9.45
CA ASP A 187 -13.26 -11.88 8.25
C ASP A 187 -14.53 -12.69 7.92
N ILE A 188 -14.72 -12.97 6.64
CA ILE A 188 -15.89 -13.75 6.18
C ILE A 188 -15.71 -15.25 6.46
N MET A 189 -14.48 -15.71 6.69
CA MET A 189 -14.16 -17.12 6.94
C MET A 189 -14.07 -17.40 8.44
N GLU A 190 -15.00 -18.18 8.97
CA GLU A 190 -15.04 -18.55 10.39
C GLU A 190 -13.74 -19.22 10.85
N GLU A 191 -13.19 -20.13 10.04
CA GLU A 191 -11.95 -20.84 10.37
C GLU A 191 -10.76 -19.86 10.47
N ALA A 192 -10.71 -18.83 9.65
CA ALA A 192 -9.67 -17.81 9.71
C ALA A 192 -9.79 -16.97 11.00
N VAL A 193 -10.99 -16.61 11.39
CA VAL A 193 -11.29 -15.89 12.65
C VAL A 193 -10.84 -16.74 13.86
N GLU A 194 -11.19 -18.03 13.90
CA GLU A 194 -10.77 -18.90 14.99
C GLU A 194 -9.24 -19.09 15.05
N ILE A 195 -8.56 -19.15 13.90
CA ILE A 195 -7.10 -19.18 13.86
C ILE A 195 -6.51 -17.85 14.38
N ALA A 196 -7.11 -16.71 14.03
CA ALA A 196 -6.67 -15.40 14.52
C ALA A 196 -6.79 -15.31 16.04
N LYS A 197 -7.91 -15.71 16.60
CA LYS A 197 -8.15 -15.80 18.06
C LYS A 197 -7.14 -16.72 18.73
N LEU A 198 -6.96 -17.92 18.21
CA LEU A 198 -6.00 -18.89 18.76
C LEU A 198 -4.56 -18.34 18.78
N ARG A 199 -4.13 -17.68 17.73
CA ARG A 199 -2.77 -17.07 17.66
C ARG A 199 -2.58 -15.98 18.71
N LEU A 200 -3.57 -15.12 18.92
CA LEU A 200 -3.53 -14.09 19.97
C LEU A 200 -3.47 -14.73 21.36
N PHE A 201 -4.28 -15.76 21.62
CA PHE A 201 -4.25 -16.51 22.87
C PHE A 201 -2.89 -17.20 23.11
N LEU A 202 -2.34 -17.88 22.09
CA LEU A 202 -1.05 -18.54 22.21
C LEU A 202 0.09 -17.55 22.55
N LYS A 203 0.07 -16.35 21.99
CA LYS A 203 1.05 -15.31 22.32
C LYS A 203 0.93 -14.87 23.77
N MET A 204 -0.29 -14.72 24.27
CA MET A 204 -0.55 -14.35 25.67
C MET A 204 -0.16 -15.47 26.64
N VAL A 205 -0.54 -16.72 26.33
CA VAL A 205 -0.19 -17.88 27.18
C VAL A 205 1.33 -18.14 27.23
N ALA A 206 2.05 -17.83 26.16
CA ALA A 206 3.50 -18.04 26.09
C ALA A 206 4.31 -17.20 27.11
N VAL A 207 3.73 -16.14 27.66
CA VAL A 207 4.37 -15.26 28.65
C VAL A 207 3.84 -15.44 30.07
N VAL A 208 2.92 -16.38 30.28
CA VAL A 208 2.33 -16.63 31.60
C VAL A 208 3.35 -17.31 32.50
N GLU A 209 3.62 -16.70 33.63
CA GLU A 209 4.40 -17.30 34.71
C GLU A 209 3.49 -17.96 35.75
N VAL A 210 3.72 -19.22 36.06
CA VAL A 210 2.94 -19.96 37.04
C VAL A 210 3.54 -19.80 38.44
N ASN A 211 2.68 -19.59 39.43
CA ASN A 211 3.09 -19.59 40.83
C ASN A 211 2.45 -20.78 41.58
N PRO A 212 3.22 -21.85 41.86
CA PRO A 212 2.68 -23.06 42.51
C PRO A 212 2.13 -22.86 43.93
N ARG A 213 2.33 -21.67 44.51
CA ARG A 213 1.88 -21.32 45.89
C ARG A 213 0.51 -20.67 45.92
N LEU A 214 -0.02 -20.33 44.76
CA LEU A 214 -1.33 -19.67 44.62
C LEU A 214 -2.38 -20.66 44.13
N ASP A 215 -3.63 -20.43 44.49
CA ASP A 215 -4.77 -21.15 43.94
C ASP A 215 -4.80 -20.99 42.43
N ASN A 216 -5.19 -22.04 41.72
CA ASN A 216 -5.15 -22.09 40.26
C ASN A 216 -3.78 -21.71 39.65
N LEU A 217 -2.67 -21.97 40.38
CA LEU A 217 -1.30 -21.60 39.98
C LEU A 217 -1.09 -20.09 39.75
N GLY A 218 -1.98 -19.25 40.26
CA GLY A 218 -2.01 -17.81 40.02
C GLY A 218 -2.38 -17.41 38.59
N LEU A 219 -3.04 -18.30 37.86
CA LEU A 219 -3.46 -18.05 36.47
C LEU A 219 -4.79 -17.30 36.43
N ASP A 220 -4.83 -16.22 35.68
CA ASP A 220 -6.06 -15.56 35.31
C ASP A 220 -6.77 -16.29 34.18
N PRO A 221 -8.10 -16.23 34.12
CA PRO A 221 -8.86 -16.73 32.99
C PRO A 221 -8.43 -16.01 31.69
N LEU A 222 -8.36 -16.76 30.59
CA LEU A 222 -8.16 -16.16 29.28
C LEU A 222 -9.32 -15.19 28.96
N PRO A 223 -9.02 -14.01 28.41
CA PRO A 223 -10.07 -13.06 28.04
C PRO A 223 -10.93 -13.62 26.92
N ASP A 224 -12.18 -13.17 26.87
CA ASP A 224 -13.07 -13.47 25.76
C ASP A 224 -12.91 -12.40 24.68
N ILE A 225 -12.51 -12.80 23.49
CA ILE A 225 -12.27 -11.91 22.36
C ILE A 225 -13.29 -12.09 21.22
N ASP A 226 -14.41 -12.80 21.50
CA ASP A 226 -15.47 -13.03 20.53
C ASP A 226 -16.09 -11.75 19.99
N PHE A 227 -16.03 -10.66 20.76
CA PHE A 227 -16.55 -9.35 20.36
C PHE A 227 -15.52 -8.44 19.71
N ASN A 228 -14.25 -8.81 19.78
CA ASN A 228 -13.15 -8.08 19.13
C ASN A 228 -12.83 -8.65 17.74
N ILE A 229 -12.79 -10.00 17.62
CA ILE A 229 -12.47 -10.67 16.37
C ILE A 229 -13.70 -11.46 15.93
N ARG A 230 -14.31 -11.05 14.82
CA ARG A 230 -15.66 -11.47 14.44
C ARG A 230 -15.73 -12.05 13.04
N CYS A 231 -16.67 -12.96 12.85
CA CYS A 231 -17.00 -13.51 11.54
C CYS A 231 -18.14 -12.72 10.89
N GLY A 232 -17.97 -12.35 9.61
CA GLY A 232 -18.98 -11.66 8.82
C GLY A 232 -18.42 -11.00 7.56
N ASN A 233 -19.33 -10.63 6.67
CA ASN A 233 -18.97 -9.98 5.41
C ASN A 233 -18.83 -8.47 5.59
N THR A 234 -17.61 -8.00 5.64
CA THR A 234 -17.23 -6.56 5.74
C THR A 234 -17.99 -5.66 4.78
N LEU A 235 -18.36 -6.17 3.61
CA LEU A 235 -18.96 -5.39 2.52
C LEU A 235 -20.48 -5.38 2.52
N VAL A 236 -21.13 -6.25 3.29
CA VAL A 236 -22.59 -6.39 3.34
C VAL A 236 -23.06 -6.05 4.76
N GLY A 237 -23.90 -5.05 4.87
CA GLY A 237 -24.40 -4.54 6.16
C GLY A 237 -24.29 -3.02 6.25
N TYR A 238 -24.96 -2.43 7.22
CA TYR A 238 -24.92 -0.99 7.47
C TYR A 238 -23.66 -0.61 8.24
N ALA A 239 -22.87 0.28 7.67
CA ALA A 239 -21.69 0.81 8.32
C ALA A 239 -21.95 2.15 9.01
N THR A 240 -22.81 2.97 8.42
CA THR A 240 -23.14 4.31 8.92
C THR A 240 -24.65 4.48 9.03
N GLU A 241 -25.06 5.39 9.91
CA GLU A 241 -26.48 5.79 10.02
C GLU A 241 -27.04 6.28 8.68
N LYS A 242 -26.20 6.96 7.91
CA LYS A 242 -26.54 7.45 6.56
C LYS A 242 -26.89 6.30 5.59
N GLU A 243 -26.19 5.17 5.66
CA GLU A 243 -26.53 3.99 4.85
C GLU A 243 -27.90 3.44 5.25
N LEU A 244 -28.17 3.36 6.54
CA LEU A 244 -29.46 2.94 7.08
C LEU A 244 -30.58 3.91 6.67
N ASP A 245 -30.35 5.22 6.80
CA ASP A 245 -31.31 6.26 6.42
C ASP A 245 -31.66 6.21 4.91
N ASN A 246 -30.68 5.96 4.06
CA ASN A 246 -30.90 5.82 2.63
C ASN A 246 -31.85 4.64 2.29
N ASP A 247 -31.70 3.52 2.98
CA ASP A 247 -32.58 2.36 2.78
C ASP A 247 -33.97 2.57 3.38
N LEU A 248 -34.11 3.52 4.31
CA LEU A 248 -35.38 3.90 4.89
C LEU A 248 -36.15 4.95 4.05
N ASN A 249 -35.54 5.54 3.02
CA ASN A 249 -36.16 6.61 2.22
C ASN A 249 -37.37 6.18 1.37
N TYR A 250 -37.66 4.88 1.29
CA TYR A 250 -38.82 4.32 0.60
C TYR A 250 -39.87 3.87 1.64
N GLY A 251 -40.90 4.69 1.91
CA GLY A 251 -42.00 4.34 2.79
C GLY A 251 -42.63 5.50 3.53
N ASP A 252 -43.59 5.21 4.41
CA ASP A 252 -44.25 6.17 5.28
C ASP A 252 -43.24 6.80 6.26
N MET A 253 -43.26 8.14 6.38
CA MET A 253 -42.33 8.91 7.20
C MET A 253 -42.46 8.57 8.70
N PHE A 254 -43.65 8.21 9.17
CA PHE A 254 -43.89 7.81 10.57
C PHE A 254 -43.29 6.42 10.85
N ALA A 255 -43.53 5.44 9.99
CA ALA A 255 -42.95 4.11 10.11
C ALA A 255 -41.43 4.12 10.05
N LYS A 256 -40.86 5.02 9.24
CA LYS A 256 -39.42 5.25 9.18
C LYS A 256 -38.86 5.76 10.51
N GLN A 257 -39.47 6.77 11.10
CA GLN A 257 -39.00 7.34 12.36
C GLN A 257 -39.13 6.32 13.50
N GLU A 258 -40.25 5.62 13.57
CA GLU A 258 -40.45 4.56 14.57
C GLU A 258 -39.39 3.44 14.47
N PHE A 259 -39.03 3.03 13.23
CA PHE A 259 -37.98 2.04 13.03
C PHE A 259 -36.62 2.55 13.47
N LYS A 260 -36.30 3.81 13.14
CA LYS A 260 -35.03 4.47 13.52
C LYS A 260 -34.91 4.58 15.03
N ASP A 261 -35.93 5.13 15.71
CA ASP A 261 -35.96 5.26 17.16
C ASP A 261 -35.79 3.92 17.87
N LYS A 262 -36.43 2.85 17.32
CA LYS A 262 -36.26 1.49 17.83
C LYS A 262 -34.85 0.97 17.68
N VAL A 263 -34.22 1.16 16.51
CA VAL A 263 -32.83 0.73 16.24
C VAL A 263 -31.85 1.49 17.14
N GLU A 264 -32.00 2.80 17.30
CA GLU A 264 -31.16 3.64 18.19
C GLU A 264 -31.27 3.17 19.65
N LEU A 265 -32.48 2.91 20.14
CA LEU A 265 -32.69 2.37 21.50
C LEU A 265 -31.99 1.03 21.71
N GLU A 266 -32.14 0.09 20.76
CA GLU A 266 -31.49 -1.23 20.86
C GLU A 266 -29.95 -1.11 20.75
N MET A 267 -29.42 -0.19 19.95
CA MET A 267 -27.98 0.13 19.88
C MET A 267 -27.44 0.61 21.23
N GLU A 268 -28.14 1.52 21.92
CA GLU A 268 -27.75 1.96 23.26
C GLU A 268 -27.78 0.83 24.30
N VAL A 269 -28.76 -0.08 24.20
CA VAL A 269 -28.84 -1.24 25.10
C VAL A 269 -27.64 -2.17 24.86
N VAL A 270 -27.28 -2.43 23.61
CA VAL A 270 -26.11 -3.23 23.23
C VAL A 270 -24.82 -2.57 23.72
N ALA A 271 -24.67 -1.24 23.56
CA ALA A 271 -23.49 -0.51 24.03
C ALA A 271 -23.28 -0.67 25.55
N ARG A 272 -24.34 -0.46 26.33
CA ARG A 272 -24.27 -0.61 27.81
C ARG A 272 -23.91 -2.05 28.21
N ALA A 273 -24.49 -3.04 27.55
CA ALA A 273 -24.17 -4.44 27.81
C ALA A 273 -22.71 -4.77 27.44
N TYR A 274 -22.18 -4.17 26.36
CA TYR A 274 -20.79 -4.35 25.97
C TYR A 274 -19.82 -3.72 26.96
N GLU A 275 -20.05 -2.49 27.40
CA GLU A 275 -19.21 -1.83 28.41
C GLU A 275 -19.19 -2.62 29.72
N GLN A 276 -20.35 -3.05 30.20
CA GLN A 276 -20.44 -3.91 31.39
C GLN A 276 -19.64 -5.20 31.23
N PHE A 277 -19.76 -5.86 30.09
CA PHE A 277 -19.01 -7.08 29.79
C PHE A 277 -17.50 -6.83 29.74
N LYS A 278 -17.05 -5.73 29.10
CA LYS A 278 -15.64 -5.31 29.02
C LYS A 278 -15.06 -5.01 30.38
N ASP A 279 -15.80 -4.27 31.21
CA ASP A 279 -15.37 -3.94 32.56
C ASP A 279 -15.21 -5.19 33.44
N LEU A 280 -16.11 -6.14 33.34
CA LEU A 280 -15.99 -7.42 34.03
C LEU A 280 -14.70 -8.16 33.62
N GLN A 281 -14.31 -8.14 32.34
CA GLN A 281 -13.06 -8.76 31.89
C GLN A 281 -11.79 -8.08 32.42
N LEU A 282 -11.84 -6.75 32.58
CA LEU A 282 -10.69 -5.96 32.99
C LEU A 282 -10.57 -5.86 34.51
N THR A 283 -11.71 -5.86 35.23
CA THR A 283 -11.74 -5.52 36.67
C THR A 283 -11.92 -6.70 37.62
N SER A 284 -12.57 -7.78 37.24
CA SER A 284 -12.97 -8.80 38.21
C SER A 284 -12.11 -10.06 38.17
N GLN A 285 -11.67 -10.49 39.36
CA GLN A 285 -11.29 -11.87 39.69
C GLN A 285 -12.54 -12.71 40.04
N GLU A 286 -13.75 -12.16 39.83
CA GLU A 286 -14.98 -12.71 40.38
C GLU A 286 -15.71 -13.63 39.43
N GLU A 287 -16.46 -14.50 40.04
CA GLU A 287 -17.38 -15.58 39.61
C GLU A 287 -17.56 -15.74 38.09
N ALA A 288 -17.03 -16.83 37.57
CA ALA A 288 -17.23 -17.32 36.20
C ALA A 288 -18.72 -17.33 35.77
N SER A 289 -19.67 -17.30 36.73
CA SER A 289 -21.12 -17.20 36.52
C SER A 289 -21.58 -15.85 36.01
N GLU A 290 -21.16 -14.75 36.62
CA GLU A 290 -21.54 -13.37 36.22
C GLU A 290 -20.97 -13.03 34.84
N PHE A 291 -19.72 -13.41 34.60
CA PHE A 291 -19.09 -13.25 33.29
C PHE A 291 -19.85 -13.99 32.19
N LYS A 292 -20.23 -15.26 32.43
CA LYS A 292 -20.99 -16.05 31.49
C LYS A 292 -22.40 -15.50 31.24
N GLU A 293 -23.03 -14.97 32.27
CA GLU A 293 -24.35 -14.37 32.16
C GLU A 293 -24.29 -13.06 31.35
N SER A 294 -23.33 -12.16 31.64
CA SER A 294 -23.13 -10.93 30.91
C SER A 294 -22.82 -11.19 29.42
N LYS A 295 -21.99 -12.20 29.13
CA LYS A 295 -21.73 -12.63 27.74
C LYS A 295 -22.98 -13.09 27.03
N MET A 296 -23.81 -13.90 27.69
CA MET A 296 -25.07 -14.42 27.13
C MET A 296 -26.05 -13.27 26.86
N GLN A 297 -26.20 -12.34 27.79
CA GLN A 297 -27.05 -11.15 27.63
C GLN A 297 -26.62 -10.29 26.45
N LEU A 298 -25.32 -10.00 26.36
CA LEU A 298 -24.78 -9.23 25.23
C LEU A 298 -25.01 -9.96 23.88
N LYS A 299 -24.74 -11.27 23.80
CA LYS A 299 -25.01 -12.05 22.59
C LYS A 299 -26.48 -12.02 22.19
N ALA A 300 -27.40 -12.14 23.14
CA ALA A 300 -28.84 -12.13 22.89
C ALA A 300 -29.29 -10.75 22.36
N LYS A 301 -28.85 -9.64 22.99
CA LYS A 301 -29.21 -8.31 22.57
C LYS A 301 -28.66 -7.97 21.19
N LEU A 302 -27.42 -8.34 20.92
CA LEU A 302 -26.80 -8.15 19.63
C LEU A 302 -27.48 -8.97 18.52
N SER A 303 -27.89 -10.20 18.82
CA SER A 303 -28.65 -11.05 17.89
C SER A 303 -30.01 -10.45 17.54
N GLU A 304 -30.70 -9.85 18.53
CA GLU A 304 -31.98 -9.17 18.32
C GLU A 304 -31.82 -7.96 17.40
N LEU A 305 -30.85 -7.09 17.66
CA LEU A 305 -30.54 -5.92 16.83
C LEU A 305 -30.14 -6.33 15.40
N ASN A 306 -29.23 -7.30 15.26
CA ASN A 306 -28.85 -7.82 13.95
C ASN A 306 -30.03 -8.43 13.19
N GLY A 307 -30.95 -9.09 13.87
CA GLY A 307 -32.18 -9.61 13.26
C GLY A 307 -33.03 -8.52 12.64
N LEU A 308 -33.22 -7.40 13.35
CA LEU A 308 -33.94 -6.23 12.82
C LEU A 308 -33.26 -5.63 11.58
N LEU A 309 -31.95 -5.43 11.65
CA LEU A 309 -31.16 -4.84 10.55
C LEU A 309 -31.06 -5.79 9.35
N ASN A 310 -30.90 -7.10 9.58
CA ASN A 310 -30.88 -8.13 8.53
C ASN A 310 -32.20 -8.18 7.74
N HIS A 311 -33.35 -8.18 8.45
CA HIS A 311 -34.64 -8.16 7.77
C HIS A 311 -34.84 -6.92 6.93
N LYS A 312 -34.40 -5.76 7.42
CA LYS A 312 -34.46 -4.52 6.67
C LYS A 312 -33.57 -4.57 5.43
N LEU A 313 -32.31 -5.00 5.57
CA LEU A 313 -31.36 -5.11 4.47
C LEU A 313 -31.83 -6.13 3.42
N PHE A 314 -32.34 -7.28 3.86
CA PHE A 314 -32.93 -8.28 2.97
C PHE A 314 -34.06 -7.70 2.11
N SER A 315 -35.00 -6.99 2.75
CA SER A 315 -36.13 -6.36 2.04
C SER A 315 -35.71 -5.29 1.04
N SER A 316 -34.56 -4.62 1.26
CA SER A 316 -34.02 -3.62 0.32
C SER A 316 -33.20 -4.25 -0.81
N MET A 317 -32.54 -5.37 -0.57
CA MET A 317 -31.64 -6.00 -1.57
C MET A 317 -32.34 -7.04 -2.46
N VAL A 318 -33.42 -7.67 -1.98
CA VAL A 318 -34.13 -8.76 -2.66
C VAL A 318 -35.53 -8.27 -3.05
N SER A 319 -35.71 -7.97 -4.33
CA SER A 319 -36.98 -7.51 -4.89
C SER A 319 -37.91 -8.65 -5.33
N ASP A 320 -37.39 -9.86 -5.53
CA ASP A 320 -38.13 -11.03 -6.02
C ASP A 320 -38.03 -12.17 -5.02
N ALA A 321 -39.04 -13.04 -4.97
CA ALA A 321 -39.04 -14.27 -4.14
C ALA A 321 -38.03 -15.35 -4.64
N SER A 322 -36.90 -14.93 -5.23
CA SER A 322 -35.92 -15.82 -5.85
C SER A 322 -34.99 -16.52 -4.86
N ILE A 323 -34.92 -16.04 -3.60
CA ILE A 323 -34.09 -16.58 -2.53
C ILE A 323 -34.81 -16.41 -1.20
N SER A 324 -34.76 -17.44 -0.32
CA SER A 324 -35.31 -17.35 1.04
C SER A 324 -34.42 -16.46 1.94
N TYR A 325 -34.99 -15.96 3.04
CA TYR A 325 -34.23 -15.17 4.01
C TYR A 325 -33.06 -15.97 4.62
N GLU A 326 -33.24 -17.23 4.92
CA GLU A 326 -32.23 -18.12 5.48
C GLU A 326 -31.09 -18.37 4.49
N GLU A 327 -31.40 -18.62 3.21
CA GLU A 327 -30.41 -18.77 2.16
C GLU A 327 -29.63 -17.45 1.91
N TRP A 328 -30.33 -16.31 1.94
CA TRP A 328 -29.71 -15.01 1.82
C TRP A 328 -28.78 -14.74 3.01
N LEU A 329 -29.23 -14.99 4.23
CA LEU A 329 -28.42 -14.79 5.44
C LEU A 329 -27.15 -15.63 5.41
N SER A 330 -27.26 -16.90 5.05
CA SER A 330 -26.13 -17.82 4.93
C SER A 330 -25.14 -17.41 3.84
N SER A 331 -25.62 -16.95 2.69
CA SER A 331 -24.77 -16.60 1.55
C SER A 331 -24.14 -15.22 1.67
N HIS A 332 -24.82 -14.25 2.27
CA HIS A 332 -24.36 -12.87 2.37
C HIS A 332 -23.58 -12.59 3.67
N GLN A 333 -23.85 -13.34 4.75
CA GLN A 333 -23.23 -13.21 6.07
C GLN A 333 -23.12 -11.74 6.52
N PRO A 334 -24.22 -10.98 6.54
CA PRO A 334 -24.17 -9.55 6.75
C PRO A 334 -23.51 -9.18 8.07
N PHE A 335 -22.72 -8.12 8.05
CA PHE A 335 -22.03 -7.57 9.21
C PHE A 335 -22.39 -6.09 9.35
N HIS A 336 -23.20 -5.77 10.36
CA HIS A 336 -23.62 -4.39 10.60
C HIS A 336 -22.64 -3.69 11.55
N TRP A 337 -21.75 -2.89 11.00
CA TRP A 337 -20.74 -2.15 11.76
C TRP A 337 -21.35 -1.26 12.85
N LEU A 338 -22.51 -0.65 12.57
CA LEU A 338 -23.27 0.15 13.54
C LEU A 338 -23.71 -0.65 14.78
N ALA A 339 -24.04 -1.95 14.61
CA ALA A 339 -24.47 -2.80 15.70
C ALA A 339 -23.29 -3.48 16.38
N GLU A 340 -22.43 -4.08 15.59
CA GLU A 340 -21.35 -4.94 16.05
C GLU A 340 -20.26 -4.20 16.82
N TYR A 341 -19.97 -2.95 16.43
CA TYR A 341 -18.99 -2.05 17.05
C TYR A 341 -19.57 -0.69 17.40
N TYR A 342 -20.84 -0.67 17.85
CA TYR A 342 -21.56 0.56 18.15
C TYR A 342 -20.78 1.49 19.08
N HIS A 343 -20.14 0.96 20.13
CA HIS A 343 -19.35 1.74 21.07
C HIS A 343 -18.20 2.50 20.40
N ILE A 344 -17.57 1.97 19.34
CA ILE A 344 -16.52 2.65 18.57
C ILE A 344 -17.15 3.61 17.57
N MET A 345 -18.17 3.14 16.83
CA MET A 345 -18.80 3.92 15.77
C MET A 345 -19.52 5.16 16.30
N HIS A 346 -20.16 5.04 17.47
CA HIS A 346 -20.91 6.15 18.08
C HIS A 346 -20.01 7.06 18.92
N SER A 347 -19.18 6.52 19.82
CA SER A 347 -18.37 7.32 20.75
C SER A 347 -17.20 8.02 20.08
N ASN A 348 -16.51 7.36 19.14
CA ASN A 348 -15.32 7.87 18.46
C ASN A 348 -15.58 8.30 16.99
N GLY A 349 -16.80 8.09 16.50
CA GLY A 349 -17.14 8.32 15.09
C GLY A 349 -16.45 7.36 14.12
N GLY A 350 -15.88 6.25 14.60
CA GLY A 350 -15.17 5.23 13.84
C GLY A 350 -13.87 4.75 14.49
N PHE A 351 -13.15 3.89 13.78
CA PHE A 351 -11.87 3.35 14.25
C PHE A 351 -10.72 4.34 14.05
N ASP A 352 -9.76 4.36 14.99
CA ASP A 352 -8.61 5.27 14.93
C ASP A 352 -7.57 4.81 13.91
N VAL A 353 -7.41 3.50 13.74
CA VAL A 353 -6.48 2.93 12.76
C VAL A 353 -7.15 1.77 12.03
N ILE A 354 -7.12 1.83 10.71
CA ILE A 354 -7.55 0.70 9.86
C ILE A 354 -6.38 0.24 9.01
N ILE A 355 -6.01 -1.03 9.14
CA ILE A 355 -4.90 -1.66 8.41
C ILE A 355 -5.34 -2.99 7.84
N GLY A 356 -4.82 -3.38 6.67
CA GLY A 356 -5.17 -4.69 6.13
C GLY A 356 -4.57 -5.04 4.77
N ASN A 357 -4.83 -6.28 4.38
CA ASN A 357 -4.51 -6.84 3.07
C ASN A 357 -5.78 -7.45 2.47
N PRO A 358 -6.64 -6.63 1.84
CA PRO A 358 -7.92 -7.08 1.31
C PRO A 358 -7.76 -8.06 0.13
N PRO A 359 -8.76 -8.87 -0.19
CA PRO A 359 -8.67 -9.86 -1.27
C PRO A 359 -8.55 -9.22 -2.66
N TYR A 360 -7.53 -9.62 -3.44
CA TYR A 360 -7.23 -9.11 -4.80
C TYR A 360 -8.02 -9.86 -5.87
N VAL A 361 -9.34 -9.81 -5.78
CA VAL A 361 -10.23 -10.63 -6.63
C VAL A 361 -11.21 -9.75 -7.38
N VAL A 362 -11.35 -10.01 -8.68
CA VAL A 362 -12.37 -9.37 -9.50
C VAL A 362 -13.75 -9.85 -9.07
N TYR A 363 -14.59 -8.90 -8.69
CA TYR A 363 -15.98 -9.15 -8.33
C TYR A 363 -16.86 -9.21 -9.58
N THR A 364 -17.66 -10.27 -9.65
CA THR A 364 -18.81 -10.37 -10.57
C THR A 364 -19.94 -11.05 -9.82
N ALA A 365 -21.14 -10.51 -9.90
CA ALA A 365 -22.30 -11.05 -9.21
C ALA A 365 -22.60 -12.54 -9.53
N LYS A 366 -22.17 -13.02 -10.71
CA LYS A 366 -22.29 -14.44 -11.10
C LYS A 366 -21.29 -15.36 -10.43
N LYS A 367 -20.17 -14.83 -9.95
CA LYS A 367 -19.07 -15.63 -9.35
C LYS A 367 -19.25 -15.79 -7.84
N TYR A 368 -19.82 -14.79 -7.19
CA TYR A 368 -20.02 -14.77 -5.75
C TYR A 368 -21.48 -15.00 -5.40
N PHE A 369 -21.73 -15.73 -4.34
CA PHE A 369 -23.08 -16.03 -3.84
C PHE A 369 -23.72 -14.84 -3.13
N TYR A 370 -22.97 -13.74 -2.90
CA TYR A 370 -23.50 -12.53 -2.28
C TYR A 370 -23.47 -11.33 -3.25
N LYS A 371 -24.43 -10.44 -3.07
CA LYS A 371 -24.56 -9.21 -3.84
C LYS A 371 -24.00 -8.03 -3.04
N ILE A 372 -23.18 -7.21 -3.69
CA ILE A 372 -22.68 -5.95 -3.13
C ILE A 372 -23.60 -4.82 -3.60
N SER A 373 -23.86 -3.84 -2.74
CA SER A 373 -24.69 -2.68 -3.05
C SER A 373 -24.08 -1.85 -4.19
N GLU A 374 -24.90 -1.42 -5.11
CA GLU A 374 -24.52 -0.49 -6.20
C GLU A 374 -24.29 0.94 -5.70
N SER A 375 -24.60 1.23 -4.44
CA SER A 375 -24.37 2.53 -3.82
C SER A 375 -22.88 2.83 -3.55
N TYR A 376 -22.02 1.81 -3.57
CA TYR A 376 -20.58 2.03 -3.50
C TYR A 376 -20.09 2.91 -4.66
N LYS A 377 -19.39 3.99 -4.36
CA LYS A 377 -18.72 4.84 -5.37
C LYS A 377 -17.74 4.02 -6.20
N THR A 378 -17.10 3.04 -5.56
CA THR A 378 -16.13 2.12 -6.18
C THR A 378 -16.78 0.93 -6.89
N TYR A 379 -18.12 0.83 -6.95
CA TYR A 379 -18.82 -0.32 -7.55
C TYR A 379 -18.32 -0.68 -8.96
N LYS A 380 -18.10 0.36 -9.80
CA LYS A 380 -17.59 0.19 -11.17
C LYS A 380 -16.14 -0.30 -11.24
N CYS A 381 -15.36 -0.25 -10.14
CA CYS A 381 -14.02 -0.82 -10.09
C CYS A 381 -14.05 -2.35 -10.20
N ALA A 382 -15.17 -2.98 -9.83
CA ALA A 382 -15.41 -4.42 -9.91
C ALA A 382 -14.25 -5.24 -9.32
N ASN A 383 -13.79 -4.85 -8.13
CA ASN A 383 -12.74 -5.55 -7.41
C ASN A 383 -12.95 -5.44 -5.90
N LEU A 384 -12.80 -6.55 -5.19
CA LEU A 384 -13.10 -6.59 -3.76
C LEU A 384 -12.26 -5.62 -2.94
N TYR A 385 -10.95 -5.49 -3.23
CA TYR A 385 -10.12 -4.54 -2.49
C TYR A 385 -10.58 -3.08 -2.62
N ALA A 386 -11.17 -2.72 -3.77
CA ALA A 386 -11.68 -1.36 -3.97
C ALA A 386 -12.88 -1.06 -3.05
N TYR A 387 -13.75 -2.05 -2.87
CA TYR A 387 -14.89 -1.93 -1.96
C TYR A 387 -14.43 -1.94 -0.49
N CYS A 388 -13.42 -2.75 -0.14
CA CYS A 388 -12.84 -2.76 1.20
C CYS A 388 -12.19 -1.40 1.56
N ILE A 389 -11.55 -0.74 0.59
CA ILE A 389 -11.00 0.60 0.80
C ILE A 389 -12.13 1.59 1.10
N GLU A 390 -13.18 1.63 0.29
CA GLU A 390 -14.32 2.53 0.54
C GLU A 390 -15.02 2.22 1.87
N ARG A 391 -15.28 0.94 2.16
CA ARG A 391 -15.86 0.51 3.43
C ARG A 391 -15.00 0.93 4.61
N GLY A 392 -13.69 0.71 4.54
CA GLY A 392 -12.77 1.11 5.58
C GLY A 392 -12.79 2.61 5.84
N HIS A 393 -12.82 3.44 4.80
CA HIS A 393 -12.94 4.90 4.97
C HIS A 393 -14.29 5.34 5.54
N ASN A 394 -15.37 4.59 5.30
CA ASN A 394 -16.69 4.89 5.87
C ASN A 394 -16.78 4.60 7.38
N ILE A 395 -15.90 3.73 7.91
CA ILE A 395 -15.84 3.36 9.32
C ILE A 395 -14.60 3.89 10.04
N LEU A 396 -13.80 4.73 9.37
CA LEU A 396 -12.64 5.42 9.92
C LEU A 396 -13.09 6.68 10.66
N SER A 397 -12.54 6.94 11.84
CA SER A 397 -12.77 8.19 12.58
C SER A 397 -12.21 9.40 11.82
N GLN A 398 -12.66 10.60 12.15
CA GLN A 398 -12.22 11.81 11.47
C GLN A 398 -10.72 12.06 11.61
N SER A 399 -10.13 11.73 12.77
CA SER A 399 -8.69 11.82 13.03
C SER A 399 -7.94 10.54 12.68
N GLY A 400 -8.63 9.54 12.13
CA GLY A 400 -8.12 8.20 11.92
C GLY A 400 -7.08 8.09 10.80
N HIS A 401 -6.28 7.05 10.92
CA HIS A 401 -5.24 6.70 9.95
C HIS A 401 -5.59 5.40 9.25
N PHE A 402 -5.43 5.39 7.94
CA PHE A 402 -5.75 4.25 7.10
C PHE A 402 -4.52 3.71 6.40
N GLY A 403 -4.38 2.39 6.29
CA GLY A 403 -3.27 1.77 5.58
C GLY A 403 -3.63 0.42 4.98
N MET A 404 -3.42 0.27 3.68
CA MET A 404 -3.65 -1.02 3.01
C MET A 404 -2.54 -1.35 2.02
N ILE A 405 -2.31 -2.66 1.85
CA ILE A 405 -1.49 -3.20 0.78
C ILE A 405 -2.41 -3.75 -0.30
N VAL A 406 -2.23 -3.27 -1.55
CA VAL A 406 -3.13 -3.57 -2.67
C VAL A 406 -2.33 -3.70 -3.97
N PRO A 407 -2.90 -4.26 -5.05
CA PRO A 407 -2.26 -4.26 -6.36
C PRO A 407 -1.98 -2.84 -6.86
N ILE A 408 -0.82 -2.64 -7.51
CA ILE A 408 -0.40 -1.34 -8.05
C ILE A 408 -1.40 -0.74 -9.06
N SER A 409 -2.27 -1.55 -9.65
CA SER A 409 -3.37 -1.08 -10.50
C SER A 409 -4.33 -0.13 -9.77
N CYS A 410 -4.38 -0.18 -8.45
CA CYS A 410 -5.15 0.76 -7.62
C CYS A 410 -4.80 2.21 -7.95
N ILE A 411 -3.52 2.52 -8.09
CA ILE A 411 -3.02 3.88 -8.36
C ILE A 411 -2.72 4.16 -9.82
N SER A 412 -2.82 3.17 -10.73
CA SER A 412 -2.34 3.30 -12.11
C SER A 412 -3.32 2.81 -13.18
N ALA A 413 -4.55 2.46 -12.81
CA ALA A 413 -5.57 2.05 -13.76
C ALA A 413 -6.75 3.03 -13.75
N THR A 414 -7.18 3.47 -14.93
CA THR A 414 -8.31 4.41 -15.09
C THR A 414 -9.60 3.86 -14.44
N LYS A 415 -9.82 2.55 -14.50
CA LYS A 415 -10.97 1.92 -13.85
C LYS A 415 -10.99 2.13 -12.33
N MET A 416 -9.85 2.41 -11.71
CA MET A 416 -9.67 2.65 -10.28
C MET A 416 -9.76 4.13 -9.88
N THR A 417 -10.14 5.03 -10.80
CA THR A 417 -10.31 6.47 -10.50
C THR A 417 -11.13 6.70 -9.23
N PRO A 418 -12.28 6.01 -8.99
CA PRO A 418 -13.04 6.25 -7.75
C PRO A 418 -12.25 5.94 -6.47
N VAL A 419 -11.36 4.95 -6.49
CA VAL A 419 -10.45 4.65 -5.36
C VAL A 419 -9.39 5.73 -5.23
N GLN A 420 -8.82 6.19 -6.36
CA GLN A 420 -7.83 7.27 -6.36
C GLN A 420 -8.41 8.57 -5.81
N ASP A 421 -9.70 8.85 -6.09
CA ASP A 421 -10.40 10.02 -5.54
C ASP A 421 -10.57 9.91 -4.02
N ILE A 422 -10.84 8.71 -3.48
CA ILE A 422 -10.90 8.47 -2.04
C ILE A 422 -9.54 8.75 -1.39
N ILE A 423 -8.44 8.32 -2.02
CA ILE A 423 -7.08 8.49 -1.50
C ILE A 423 -6.61 9.95 -1.57
N LYS A 424 -7.13 10.74 -2.52
CA LYS A 424 -6.68 12.11 -2.79
C LYS A 424 -7.46 13.18 -2.03
N ASN A 425 -8.80 13.09 -2.08
CA ASN A 425 -9.65 14.20 -1.70
C ASN A 425 -9.77 14.33 -0.18
N ASN A 426 -9.48 15.50 0.35
CA ASN A 426 -9.46 15.85 1.78
C ASN A 426 -8.51 14.95 2.59
N ARG A 427 -7.37 14.54 1.97
CA ARG A 427 -6.41 13.64 2.62
C ARG A 427 -4.97 14.03 2.38
N MET A 428 -4.13 13.64 3.33
CA MET A 428 -2.69 13.53 3.17
C MET A 428 -2.34 12.04 3.02
N SER A 429 -1.66 11.69 1.92
CA SER A 429 -1.44 10.29 1.55
C SER A 429 0.01 10.00 1.21
N TRP A 430 0.52 8.85 1.66
CA TRP A 430 1.87 8.35 1.37
C TRP A 430 1.75 7.00 0.66
N ILE A 431 2.31 6.91 -0.53
CA ILE A 431 2.15 5.76 -1.43
C ILE A 431 3.52 5.19 -1.77
N SER A 432 3.75 3.94 -1.45
CA SER A 432 4.98 3.22 -1.80
C SER A 432 4.70 2.07 -2.76
N ASN A 433 5.54 1.95 -3.80
CA ASN A 433 5.29 1.13 -4.97
C ASN A 433 6.37 0.06 -5.14
N TYR A 434 5.97 -1.18 -5.39
CA TYR A 434 6.87 -2.33 -5.35
C TYR A 434 6.76 -3.20 -6.58
N SER A 435 7.93 -3.56 -7.13
CA SER A 435 8.06 -4.46 -8.26
C SER A 435 7.80 -5.92 -7.86
N LEU A 436 7.64 -6.75 -8.89
CA LEU A 436 7.57 -8.20 -8.75
C LEU A 436 8.95 -8.86 -8.91
N ARG A 437 9.89 -8.19 -9.58
CA ARG A 437 11.22 -8.72 -9.95
C ARG A 437 12.29 -7.63 -9.87
N PRO A 438 13.53 -7.99 -9.46
CA PRO A 438 14.05 -9.33 -9.18
C PRO A 438 13.49 -9.97 -7.90
N ALA A 439 13.15 -9.20 -6.85
CA ALA A 439 12.51 -9.70 -5.65
C ALA A 439 11.04 -9.24 -5.54
N LYS A 440 10.24 -9.93 -4.73
CA LYS A 440 8.81 -9.66 -4.49
C LYS A 440 8.53 -9.48 -3.01
N LEU A 441 7.46 -8.75 -2.66
CA LEU A 441 7.08 -8.51 -1.26
C LEU A 441 6.62 -9.79 -0.55
N PHE A 442 5.80 -10.61 -1.22
CA PHE A 442 5.28 -11.85 -0.65
C PHE A 442 5.76 -13.07 -1.44
N GLU A 443 6.18 -14.10 -0.73
CA GLU A 443 6.35 -15.41 -1.32
C GLU A 443 4.99 -15.98 -1.71
N GLY A 444 4.87 -16.58 -2.89
CA GLY A 444 3.61 -17.15 -3.39
C GLY A 444 2.69 -16.18 -4.15
N ALA A 445 2.82 -14.86 -4.00
CA ALA A 445 2.06 -13.87 -4.77
C ALA A 445 2.89 -13.27 -5.90
N GLU A 446 2.45 -13.46 -7.14
CA GLU A 446 3.10 -12.88 -8.33
C GLU A 446 2.41 -11.59 -8.78
N LEU A 447 2.39 -10.60 -7.88
CA LEU A 447 1.74 -9.32 -8.10
C LEU A 447 2.68 -8.14 -7.79
N ARG A 448 2.51 -7.07 -8.55
CA ARG A 448 3.07 -5.75 -8.24
C ARG A 448 2.15 -5.08 -7.26
N LEU A 449 2.71 -4.55 -6.20
CA LEU A 449 1.94 -4.05 -5.06
C LEU A 449 2.23 -2.59 -4.79
N THR A 450 1.27 -1.95 -4.18
CA THR A 450 1.43 -0.65 -3.55
C THR A 450 0.95 -0.73 -2.10
N ILE A 451 1.63 -0.03 -1.21
CA ILE A 451 1.17 0.23 0.14
C ILE A 451 0.85 1.72 0.19
N PHE A 452 -0.34 2.06 0.60
CA PHE A 452 -0.68 3.44 0.86
C PHE A 452 -1.11 3.61 2.31
N LEU A 453 -0.75 4.75 2.86
CA LEU A 453 -1.16 5.25 4.15
C LEU A 453 -1.86 6.58 3.88
N ASP A 454 -2.95 6.85 4.57
CA ASP A 454 -3.60 8.15 4.49
C ASP A 454 -4.27 8.54 5.80
N LYS A 455 -4.54 9.83 5.93
CA LYS A 455 -5.34 10.42 7.00
C LYS A 455 -6.14 11.59 6.46
N THR A 456 -7.22 11.95 7.15
CA THR A 456 -7.97 13.18 6.85
C THR A 456 -7.07 14.41 7.06
N SER A 457 -7.12 15.36 6.14
CA SER A 457 -6.33 16.60 6.21
C SER A 457 -7.00 17.69 5.40
N ASP A 458 -7.03 18.91 5.98
CA ASP A 458 -7.46 20.11 5.25
C ASP A 458 -6.43 20.53 4.18
N SER A 459 -5.18 20.14 4.38
CA SER A 459 -4.08 20.32 3.43
C SER A 459 -3.89 19.03 2.64
N GLU A 460 -4.49 18.96 1.45
CA GLU A 460 -4.34 17.82 0.55
C GLU A 460 -2.90 17.68 0.07
N ALA A 461 -2.30 16.53 0.34
CA ALA A 461 -0.95 16.22 -0.10
C ALA A 461 -0.81 14.74 -0.47
N ILE A 462 -0.17 14.49 -1.60
CA ILE A 462 0.11 13.12 -2.06
C ILE A 462 1.61 12.97 -2.22
N TYR A 463 2.17 12.04 -1.47
CA TYR A 463 3.57 11.67 -1.53
C TYR A 463 3.69 10.26 -2.12
N SER A 464 4.52 10.08 -3.13
CA SER A 464 4.70 8.79 -3.79
C SER A 464 6.17 8.44 -3.95
N THR A 465 6.48 7.14 -3.86
CA THR A 465 7.83 6.64 -4.17
C THR A 465 7.94 6.27 -5.64
N ILE A 466 9.16 6.03 -6.09
CA ILE A 466 9.43 5.35 -7.35
C ILE A 466 8.78 3.96 -7.39
N TYR A 467 8.81 3.33 -8.55
CA TYR A 467 8.57 1.90 -8.70
C TYR A 467 9.80 1.12 -8.21
N ASN A 468 9.81 0.77 -6.90
CA ASN A 468 10.96 0.16 -6.24
C ASN A 468 11.25 -1.24 -6.81
N LYS A 469 12.46 -1.44 -7.30
CA LYS A 469 13.02 -2.74 -7.69
C LYS A 469 14.18 -3.06 -6.75
N TRP A 470 14.24 -4.29 -6.24
CA TRP A 470 15.28 -4.69 -5.29
C TRP A 470 15.65 -6.17 -5.45
N ASN A 471 16.83 -6.55 -4.97
CA ASN A 471 17.25 -7.93 -4.79
C ASN A 471 16.94 -8.41 -3.36
N ASN A 472 16.83 -9.72 -3.14
CA ASN A 472 16.49 -10.29 -1.82
C ASN A 472 17.46 -9.86 -0.71
N GLU A 473 18.73 -9.67 -1.01
CA GLU A 473 19.76 -9.18 -0.08
C GLU A 473 19.48 -7.77 0.44
N TYR A 474 18.81 -6.94 -0.36
CA TYR A 474 18.42 -5.57 0.02
C TYR A 474 17.16 -5.49 0.88
N ARG A 475 16.42 -6.60 1.05
CA ARG A 475 15.12 -6.65 1.75
C ARG A 475 15.13 -6.02 3.15
N PRO A 476 16.16 -6.21 4.02
CA PRO A 476 16.20 -5.59 5.35
C PRO A 476 16.25 -4.04 5.33
N PHE A 477 16.66 -3.47 4.21
CA PHE A 477 16.81 -2.03 4.00
C PHE A 477 15.65 -1.41 3.20
N LEU A 478 14.89 -2.22 2.45
CA LEU A 478 13.88 -1.75 1.50
C LEU A 478 12.96 -0.65 2.08
N PHE A 479 12.32 -0.92 3.21
CA PHE A 479 11.39 0.03 3.82
C PHE A 479 12.11 1.24 4.45
N LYS A 480 13.34 1.06 4.94
CA LYS A 480 14.15 2.13 5.55
C LYS A 480 14.66 3.12 4.52
N MET A 481 14.74 2.71 3.25
CA MET A 481 15.30 3.49 2.16
C MET A 481 14.25 4.15 1.26
N LEU A 482 12.95 3.99 1.56
CA LEU A 482 11.90 4.64 0.81
C LEU A 482 12.07 6.16 0.82
N LYS A 483 11.92 6.78 -0.35
CA LYS A 483 11.94 8.22 -0.55
C LYS A 483 10.60 8.64 -1.13
N TYR A 484 9.87 9.46 -0.40
CA TYR A 484 8.58 10.00 -0.81
C TYR A 484 8.78 11.37 -1.47
N ASN A 485 8.19 11.58 -2.62
CA ASN A 485 8.17 12.85 -3.33
C ASN A 485 6.75 13.36 -3.46
N ASN A 486 6.52 14.65 -3.31
CA ASN A 486 5.21 15.26 -3.52
C ASN A 486 4.82 15.19 -5.00
N VAL A 487 3.62 14.69 -5.27
CA VAL A 487 3.12 14.46 -6.64
C VAL A 487 1.80 15.19 -6.94
N ASN A 488 1.38 16.14 -6.10
CA ASN A 488 0.11 16.84 -6.27
C ASN A 488 -0.08 17.44 -7.68
N ASN A 489 0.97 18.09 -8.19
CA ASN A 489 0.90 18.85 -9.44
C ASN A 489 1.14 18.00 -10.70
N ILE A 490 1.39 16.71 -10.55
CA ILE A 490 1.76 15.81 -11.66
C ILE A 490 0.87 14.59 -11.80
N CYS A 491 -0.27 14.57 -11.14
CA CYS A 491 -1.26 13.49 -11.29
C CYS A 491 -2.02 13.68 -12.61
N ILE A 492 -2.19 12.59 -13.36
CA ILE A 492 -3.07 12.54 -14.52
C ILE A 492 -4.35 11.75 -14.18
N PRO A 493 -5.47 11.98 -14.89
CA PRO A 493 -6.69 11.21 -14.66
C PRO A 493 -6.45 9.70 -14.74
N GLY A 494 -6.82 8.98 -13.67
CA GLY A 494 -6.66 7.53 -13.58
C GLY A 494 -5.25 7.04 -13.25
N SER A 495 -4.32 7.94 -12.84
CA SER A 495 -3.02 7.53 -12.33
C SER A 495 -2.46 8.53 -11.32
N ILE A 496 -1.81 7.99 -10.28
CA ILE A 496 -0.96 8.72 -9.35
C ILE A 496 0.49 8.44 -9.75
N ALA A 497 1.30 9.49 -9.87
CA ALA A 497 2.68 9.37 -10.34
C ALA A 497 3.56 8.58 -9.36
N LYS A 498 4.47 7.78 -9.89
CA LYS A 498 5.57 7.14 -9.16
C LYS A 498 6.86 7.93 -9.41
N LEU A 499 6.93 9.12 -8.80
CA LEU A 499 7.95 10.13 -9.12
C LEU A 499 9.31 9.81 -8.51
N PRO A 500 10.38 9.73 -9.31
CA PRO A 500 11.73 9.49 -8.82
C PRO A 500 12.32 10.68 -8.07
N SER A 501 12.21 11.88 -8.64
CA SER A 501 12.76 13.12 -8.08
C SER A 501 12.13 14.35 -8.74
N HIS A 502 12.44 15.54 -8.23
CA HIS A 502 12.06 16.81 -8.84
C HIS A 502 12.69 17.01 -10.23
N ILE A 503 13.86 16.44 -10.49
CA ILE A 503 14.51 16.46 -11.81
C ILE A 503 13.57 15.92 -12.89
N TYR A 504 12.91 14.82 -12.61
CA TYR A 504 11.96 14.24 -13.57
C TYR A 504 10.71 15.08 -13.78
N TYR A 505 10.30 15.86 -12.79
CA TYR A 505 9.26 16.87 -12.95
C TYR A 505 9.66 17.95 -13.96
N ASP A 506 10.88 18.44 -13.90
CA ASP A 506 11.43 19.43 -14.83
C ASP A 506 11.52 18.85 -16.25
N ILE A 507 11.96 17.60 -16.39
CA ILE A 507 11.97 16.88 -17.67
C ILE A 507 10.56 16.87 -18.30
N ILE A 508 9.53 16.44 -17.56
CA ILE A 508 8.15 16.39 -18.05
C ILE A 508 7.64 17.79 -18.41
N ASN A 509 7.94 18.80 -17.64
CA ASN A 509 7.56 20.19 -17.93
C ASN A 509 8.19 20.69 -19.22
N LYS A 510 9.49 20.45 -19.45
CA LYS A 510 10.15 20.80 -20.69
C LYS A 510 9.53 20.12 -21.90
N MET A 511 9.19 18.82 -21.77
CA MET A 511 8.48 18.09 -22.83
C MET A 511 7.11 18.69 -23.11
N ASN A 512 6.31 18.98 -22.08
CA ASN A 512 4.97 19.58 -22.23
C ASN A 512 5.04 20.96 -22.88
N ILE A 513 5.98 21.80 -22.47
CA ILE A 513 6.18 23.13 -23.06
C ILE A 513 6.56 23.03 -24.54
N LYS A 514 7.42 22.08 -24.89
CA LYS A 514 7.92 21.89 -26.26
C LYS A 514 6.85 21.33 -27.19
N GLU A 515 6.11 20.33 -26.74
CA GLU A 515 5.20 19.55 -27.61
C GLU A 515 3.74 19.99 -27.51
N GLY A 516 3.38 20.79 -26.49
CA GLY A 516 2.02 21.24 -26.26
C GLY A 516 1.04 20.06 -26.10
N ASN A 517 -0.02 20.06 -26.90
CA ASN A 517 -1.04 19.00 -26.89
C ASN A 517 -0.72 17.82 -27.81
N SER A 518 0.46 17.78 -28.43
CA SER A 518 0.84 16.68 -29.31
C SER A 518 1.19 15.43 -28.50
N SER A 519 0.78 14.29 -28.99
CA SER A 519 0.99 12.99 -28.32
C SER A 519 1.47 11.95 -29.33
N LEU A 520 2.26 11.02 -28.86
CA LEU A 520 2.70 9.87 -29.64
C LEU A 520 1.53 9.09 -30.26
N LEU A 521 0.37 9.04 -29.59
CA LEU A 521 -0.85 8.41 -30.12
C LEU A 521 -1.35 9.04 -31.43
N ASN A 522 -1.03 10.28 -31.72
CA ASN A 522 -1.47 10.96 -32.96
C ASN A 522 -0.89 10.30 -34.23
N TYR A 523 0.16 9.50 -34.09
CA TYR A 523 0.82 8.78 -35.19
C TYR A 523 0.30 7.36 -35.36
N PHE A 524 -0.55 6.87 -34.49
CA PHE A 524 -1.08 5.49 -34.52
C PHE A 524 -2.36 5.45 -35.35
N LEU A 525 -2.37 4.56 -36.34
CA LEU A 525 -3.52 4.40 -37.26
C LEU A 525 -4.41 3.24 -36.77
N ASN A 526 -5.72 3.41 -36.92
CA ASN A 526 -6.70 2.38 -36.63
C ASN A 526 -6.85 1.34 -37.76
N SER A 527 -6.28 1.59 -38.94
CA SER A 527 -6.31 0.72 -40.11
C SER A 527 -4.95 0.07 -40.34
N ASN A 528 -4.95 -1.17 -40.81
CA ASN A 528 -3.74 -1.86 -41.18
C ASN A 528 -3.03 -1.18 -42.35
N THR A 529 -1.77 -0.89 -42.17
CA THR A 529 -0.86 -0.37 -43.21
C THR A 529 0.29 -1.35 -43.39
N LYS A 530 1.07 -1.20 -44.47
CA LYS A 530 2.31 -1.96 -44.65
C LYS A 530 3.42 -1.55 -43.70
N HIS A 531 3.29 -0.38 -43.04
CA HIS A 531 4.26 0.15 -42.09
C HIS A 531 3.77 -0.17 -40.67
N VAL A 532 4.22 -1.27 -40.13
CA VAL A 532 3.85 -1.80 -38.83
C VAL A 532 5.07 -1.99 -37.96
N LEU A 533 4.94 -1.66 -36.69
CA LEU A 533 5.89 -2.05 -35.64
C LEU A 533 5.15 -2.85 -34.56
N TYR A 534 5.88 -3.61 -33.80
CA TYR A 534 5.32 -4.50 -32.79
C TYR A 534 5.93 -4.20 -31.44
N TYR A 535 5.12 -4.26 -30.37
CA TYR A 535 5.59 -4.11 -29.00
C TYR A 535 5.17 -5.30 -28.15
N PHE A 536 5.97 -5.62 -27.13
CA PHE A 536 5.61 -6.63 -26.14
C PHE A 536 4.63 -6.05 -25.13
N ARG A 537 3.47 -6.69 -25.00
CA ARG A 537 2.42 -6.24 -24.08
C ARG A 537 2.86 -6.28 -22.62
N ALA A 538 3.67 -7.30 -22.22
CA ALA A 538 4.20 -7.44 -20.87
C ALA A 538 5.62 -6.87 -20.79
N VAL A 539 5.80 -5.76 -20.06
CA VAL A 539 7.09 -5.12 -19.84
C VAL A 539 7.66 -5.57 -18.50
N GLN A 540 8.87 -6.12 -18.49
CA GLN A 540 9.54 -6.58 -17.28
C GLN A 540 10.76 -5.74 -16.94
N TYR A 541 11.74 -5.67 -17.82
CA TYR A 541 13.02 -5.00 -17.60
C TYR A 541 13.23 -3.78 -18.48
N TRP A 542 12.70 -3.82 -19.70
CA TRP A 542 12.81 -2.76 -20.69
C TRP A 542 11.61 -2.78 -21.64
N PHE A 543 11.25 -1.61 -22.20
CA PHE A 543 10.23 -1.52 -23.24
C PHE A 543 10.87 -1.89 -24.57
N LYS A 544 10.34 -2.90 -25.24
CA LYS A 544 10.86 -3.40 -26.51
C LYS A 544 9.86 -3.21 -27.62
N THR A 545 10.32 -2.60 -28.70
CA THR A 545 9.61 -2.51 -29.98
C THR A 545 10.45 -3.15 -31.06
N LEU A 546 9.82 -3.75 -32.05
CA LEU A 546 10.44 -4.45 -33.17
C LEU A 546 9.71 -4.09 -34.46
N ASP A 547 10.43 -4.07 -35.57
CA ASP A 547 9.86 -3.88 -36.90
C ASP A 547 9.20 -5.14 -37.48
N ARG A 548 9.38 -6.28 -36.80
CA ARG A 548 8.90 -7.61 -37.20
C ARG A 548 8.46 -8.45 -35.99
N ILE A 549 7.73 -9.52 -36.29
CA ILE A 549 7.35 -10.51 -35.28
C ILE A 549 8.57 -11.43 -35.03
N PRO A 550 9.05 -11.56 -33.77
CA PRO A 550 10.17 -12.43 -33.42
C PRO A 550 9.80 -13.91 -33.61
N ILE A 551 10.83 -14.73 -33.80
CA ILE A 551 10.66 -16.19 -33.96
C ILE A 551 10.05 -16.75 -32.67
N ASN A 552 8.89 -17.40 -32.83
CA ASN A 552 8.23 -18.21 -31.81
C ASN A 552 7.56 -19.40 -32.48
N LYS A 553 8.03 -20.62 -32.17
CA LYS A 553 7.48 -21.84 -32.72
C LYS A 553 7.14 -22.82 -31.62
N GLU A 554 6.06 -23.55 -31.78
CA GLU A 554 5.68 -24.69 -30.93
C GLU A 554 5.72 -25.97 -31.78
N ASP A 555 6.51 -26.98 -31.37
CA ASP A 555 6.73 -28.23 -32.10
C ASP A 555 7.13 -27.99 -33.58
N GLY A 556 7.92 -26.92 -33.83
CA GLY A 556 8.39 -26.54 -35.16
C GLY A 556 7.44 -25.66 -35.98
N GLU A 557 6.19 -25.50 -35.55
CA GLU A 557 5.20 -24.66 -36.24
C GLU A 557 5.22 -23.21 -35.68
N SER A 558 5.19 -22.22 -36.59
CA SER A 558 5.19 -20.81 -36.22
C SER A 558 3.89 -20.42 -35.47
N CYS A 559 4.05 -19.90 -34.24
CA CYS A 559 2.94 -19.46 -33.40
C CYS A 559 3.01 -17.96 -33.18
N ILE A 560 1.89 -17.25 -33.45
CA ILE A 560 1.75 -15.85 -33.06
C ILE A 560 1.31 -15.80 -31.60
N THR A 561 2.15 -15.27 -30.72
CA THR A 561 1.78 -15.10 -29.31
C THR A 561 0.90 -13.87 -29.15
N GLY A 562 -0.13 -13.96 -28.32
CA GLY A 562 -0.94 -12.80 -27.89
C GLY A 562 -0.17 -11.75 -27.06
N GLU A 563 1.13 -12.00 -26.81
CA GLU A 563 2.03 -11.09 -26.09
C GLU A 563 2.50 -9.91 -26.96
N MET A 564 2.49 -10.05 -28.29
CA MET A 564 2.85 -9.00 -29.23
C MET A 564 1.62 -8.27 -29.74
N LYS A 565 1.73 -6.96 -29.86
CA LYS A 565 0.67 -6.09 -30.39
C LYS A 565 1.24 -5.22 -31.51
N PRO A 566 0.52 -5.07 -32.63
CA PRO A 566 0.92 -4.18 -33.73
C PRO A 566 0.57 -2.73 -33.41
N ILE A 567 1.38 -1.81 -33.92
CA ILE A 567 1.09 -0.40 -34.09
C ILE A 567 1.27 -0.09 -35.56
N TYR A 568 0.24 0.47 -36.20
CA TYR A 568 0.26 0.85 -37.60
C TYR A 568 0.54 2.33 -37.72
N VAL A 569 1.40 2.70 -38.66
CA VAL A 569 1.81 4.09 -38.91
C VAL A 569 1.73 4.43 -40.39
N GLU A 570 1.84 5.70 -40.74
CA GLU A 570 1.63 6.18 -42.10
C GLU A 570 2.72 5.76 -43.07
N ASN A 571 3.97 5.86 -42.63
CA ASN A 571 5.16 5.62 -43.47
C ASN A 571 6.32 4.98 -42.69
N GLU A 572 7.40 4.65 -43.40
CA GLU A 572 8.56 3.98 -42.85
C GLU A 572 9.39 4.90 -41.96
N GLU A 573 9.46 6.19 -42.31
CA GLU A 573 10.13 7.18 -41.49
C GLU A 573 9.50 7.26 -40.09
N TYR A 574 8.17 7.31 -40.00
CA TYR A 574 7.46 7.30 -38.70
C TYR A 574 7.68 5.99 -37.95
N LYS A 575 7.75 4.84 -38.66
CA LYS A 575 7.99 3.54 -38.05
C LYS A 575 9.30 3.54 -37.24
N TYR A 576 10.41 3.90 -37.88
CA TYR A 576 11.73 3.84 -37.21
C TYR A 576 11.94 4.96 -36.20
N ALA A 577 11.40 6.16 -36.43
CA ALA A 577 11.42 7.22 -35.43
C ALA A 577 10.68 6.83 -34.14
N ILE A 578 9.53 6.16 -34.28
CA ILE A 578 8.74 5.69 -33.14
C ILE A 578 9.40 4.50 -32.45
N ILE A 579 10.03 3.57 -33.18
CA ILE A 579 10.84 2.49 -32.60
C ILE A 579 11.95 3.09 -31.72
N ALA A 580 12.72 4.05 -32.23
CA ALA A 580 13.76 4.73 -31.48
C ALA A 580 13.20 5.39 -30.21
N TYR A 581 12.15 6.19 -30.34
CA TYR A 581 11.55 6.89 -29.22
C TYR A 581 11.01 5.93 -28.13
N LEU A 582 10.27 4.89 -28.50
CA LEU A 582 9.73 3.91 -27.57
C LEU A 582 10.80 3.05 -26.90
N SER A 583 11.98 2.93 -27.50
CA SER A 583 13.12 2.20 -26.92
C SER A 583 14.04 3.07 -26.07
N SER A 584 13.79 4.38 -25.99
CA SER A 584 14.58 5.34 -25.20
C SER A 584 14.39 5.15 -23.69
N SER A 585 15.37 5.60 -22.92
CA SER A 585 15.30 5.69 -21.46
C SER A 585 14.21 6.68 -21.03
N LEU A 586 14.03 7.76 -21.78
CA LEU A 586 13.00 8.76 -21.55
C LEU A 586 11.58 8.14 -21.59
N TYR A 587 11.25 7.35 -22.63
CA TYR A 587 9.97 6.69 -22.71
C TYR A 587 9.80 5.63 -21.62
N PHE A 588 10.83 4.85 -21.34
CA PHE A 588 10.78 3.82 -20.32
C PHE A 588 10.56 4.40 -18.92
N SER A 589 11.22 5.50 -18.59
CA SER A 589 11.02 6.22 -17.32
C SER A 589 9.58 6.75 -17.20
N ASN A 590 9.03 7.32 -18.26
CA ASN A 590 7.64 7.76 -18.32
C ASN A 590 6.67 6.58 -18.16
N TYR A 591 6.95 5.45 -18.79
CA TYR A 591 6.17 4.22 -18.63
C TYR A 591 6.17 3.75 -17.17
N LEU A 592 7.32 3.71 -16.50
CA LEU A 592 7.42 3.33 -15.08
C LEU A 592 6.63 4.29 -14.18
N MET A 593 6.63 5.58 -14.49
CA MET A 593 5.95 6.59 -13.70
C MET A 593 4.43 6.44 -13.72
N TRP A 594 3.82 6.19 -14.88
CA TRP A 594 2.36 6.25 -15.02
C TRP A 594 1.66 4.91 -15.10
N SER A 595 2.32 3.87 -15.62
CA SER A 595 1.69 2.59 -15.90
C SER A 595 1.55 1.71 -14.66
N SER A 596 0.80 0.61 -14.81
CA SER A 596 0.79 -0.48 -13.82
C SER A 596 2.07 -1.31 -13.83
N CYS A 597 2.99 -1.04 -14.75
CA CYS A 597 4.20 -1.82 -15.01
C CYS A 597 3.92 -3.33 -15.30
N GLN A 598 2.68 -3.69 -15.60
CA GLN A 598 2.25 -5.06 -15.82
C GLN A 598 1.95 -5.33 -17.29
N VAL A 599 1.03 -4.56 -17.85
CA VAL A 599 0.55 -4.68 -19.22
C VAL A 599 0.45 -3.30 -19.81
N VAL A 600 0.97 -3.13 -21.02
CA VAL A 600 0.89 -1.87 -21.77
C VAL A 600 -0.54 -1.64 -22.24
N ASN A 601 -1.06 -0.46 -21.95
CA ASN A 601 -2.36 0.02 -22.38
C ASN A 601 -2.19 1.20 -23.35
N SER A 602 -3.24 1.56 -24.10
CA SER A 602 -3.21 2.70 -25.01
C SER A 602 -2.84 4.01 -24.32
N ARG A 603 -3.24 4.20 -23.06
CA ARG A 603 -2.89 5.37 -22.25
C ARG A 603 -1.38 5.53 -22.05
N ASP A 604 -0.62 4.43 -21.98
CA ASP A 604 0.82 4.46 -21.74
C ASP A 604 1.59 5.07 -22.93
N PHE A 605 0.93 5.28 -24.07
CA PHE A 605 1.45 6.00 -25.22
C PHE A 605 0.99 7.49 -25.27
N GLN A 606 0.21 7.94 -24.28
CA GLN A 606 -0.14 9.37 -24.14
C GLN A 606 1.00 10.16 -23.53
N ILE A 607 2.15 10.19 -24.21
CA ILE A 607 3.33 10.97 -23.84
C ILE A 607 3.48 12.12 -24.82
N PRO A 608 3.90 13.32 -24.38
CA PRO A 608 4.18 14.44 -25.26
C PRO A 608 5.24 14.05 -26.28
N PHE A 609 4.89 14.11 -27.56
CA PHE A 609 5.80 13.81 -28.66
C PHE A 609 5.25 14.33 -29.98
N ASN A 610 6.09 15.02 -30.74
CA ASN A 610 5.76 15.53 -32.05
C ASN A 610 6.95 15.45 -33.01
N LEU A 611 6.88 14.58 -34.00
CA LEU A 611 7.92 14.46 -35.04
C LEU A 611 8.12 15.72 -35.88
N GLN A 612 7.12 16.62 -35.92
CA GLN A 612 7.23 17.86 -36.66
C GLN A 612 7.96 18.97 -35.89
N SER A 613 8.14 18.82 -34.58
CA SER A 613 8.92 19.75 -33.76
C SER A 613 10.44 19.51 -33.90
N LEU A 614 10.83 18.32 -34.36
CA LEU A 614 12.24 17.98 -34.67
C LEU A 614 12.73 18.72 -35.91
N SER A 615 13.91 19.21 -35.88
CA SER A 615 14.58 19.70 -37.10
C SER A 615 14.75 18.53 -38.09
N LYS A 616 14.87 18.86 -39.39
CA LYS A 616 15.10 17.86 -40.44
C LYS A 616 16.26 16.91 -40.12
N LYS A 617 17.37 17.45 -39.64
CA LYS A 617 18.55 16.65 -39.27
C LYS A 617 18.29 15.75 -38.06
N GLU A 618 17.64 16.25 -37.04
CA GLU A 618 17.31 15.45 -35.84
C GLU A 618 16.36 14.30 -36.19
N LYS A 619 15.38 14.55 -37.06
CA LYS A 619 14.43 13.55 -37.53
C LYS A 619 15.13 12.46 -38.36
N GLU A 620 15.99 12.85 -39.31
CA GLU A 620 16.80 11.90 -40.11
C GLU A 620 17.71 11.06 -39.19
N THR A 621 18.35 11.69 -38.19
CA THR A 621 19.19 10.99 -37.23
C THR A 621 18.38 10.00 -36.36
N LEU A 622 17.18 10.41 -35.87
CA LEU A 622 16.32 9.54 -35.08
C LEU A 622 15.86 8.29 -35.85
N VAL A 623 15.52 8.46 -37.12
CA VAL A 623 15.14 7.36 -38.03
C VAL A 623 16.34 6.39 -38.20
N THR A 624 17.52 6.91 -38.51
CA THR A 624 18.74 6.11 -38.68
C THR A 624 19.09 5.33 -37.39
N LEU A 625 18.96 5.94 -36.23
CA LEU A 625 19.17 5.26 -34.94
C LEU A 625 18.13 4.16 -34.70
N GLY A 626 16.89 4.37 -35.12
CA GLY A 626 15.84 3.33 -35.06
C GLY A 626 16.13 2.13 -35.97
N GLU A 627 16.64 2.37 -37.18
CA GLU A 627 17.08 1.30 -38.08
C GLU A 627 18.28 0.53 -37.51
N GLN A 628 19.29 1.24 -37.03
CA GLN A 628 20.47 0.64 -36.38
C GLN A 628 20.08 -0.20 -35.17
N LEU A 629 19.15 0.27 -34.36
CA LEU A 629 18.68 -0.45 -33.18
C LEU A 629 18.00 -1.76 -33.54
N GLU A 630 17.22 -1.81 -34.61
CA GLU A 630 16.60 -3.04 -35.10
C GLU A 630 17.64 -4.06 -35.61
N GLU A 631 18.64 -3.61 -36.34
CA GLU A 631 19.75 -4.46 -36.78
C GLU A 631 20.55 -5.01 -35.58
N ASP A 632 20.81 -4.16 -34.61
CA ASP A 632 21.53 -4.52 -33.40
C ASP A 632 20.75 -5.53 -32.54
N TYR A 633 19.42 -5.35 -32.40
CA TYR A 633 18.56 -6.35 -31.73
C TYR A 633 18.62 -7.72 -32.38
N GLN A 634 18.69 -7.79 -33.71
CA GLN A 634 18.86 -9.08 -34.42
C GLN A 634 20.23 -9.70 -34.13
N THR A 635 21.29 -8.90 -34.18
CA THR A 635 22.67 -9.31 -33.89
C THR A 635 22.81 -9.85 -32.46
N HIS A 636 22.20 -9.15 -31.51
CA HIS A 636 22.22 -9.51 -30.07
C HIS A 636 20.97 -10.30 -29.64
N SER A 637 20.58 -11.29 -30.45
CA SER A 637 19.47 -12.19 -30.12
C SER A 637 19.90 -13.66 -30.20
N LEU A 638 19.23 -14.50 -29.43
CA LEU A 638 19.42 -15.96 -29.46
C LEU A 638 18.07 -16.68 -29.50
N ILE A 639 17.96 -17.71 -30.32
CA ILE A 639 16.82 -18.61 -30.27
C ILE A 639 17.07 -19.64 -29.17
N LYS A 640 16.19 -19.69 -28.19
CA LYS A 640 16.23 -20.67 -27.10
C LYS A 640 15.12 -21.67 -27.29
N GLU A 641 15.47 -22.92 -27.25
CA GLU A 641 14.54 -24.04 -27.21
C GLU A 641 14.32 -24.50 -25.78
N ARG A 642 13.06 -24.68 -25.41
CA ARG A 642 12.65 -25.20 -24.10
C ARG A 642 11.49 -26.15 -24.25
N THR A 643 11.52 -27.24 -23.50
CA THR A 643 10.39 -28.17 -23.39
C THR A 643 9.47 -27.75 -22.26
N TYR A 644 8.20 -27.65 -22.55
CA TYR A 644 7.15 -27.31 -21.60
C TYR A 644 6.15 -28.46 -21.47
N SER A 645 5.57 -28.57 -20.24
CA SER A 645 4.43 -29.45 -20.01
C SER A 645 3.23 -28.59 -19.55
N LYS A 646 2.13 -28.67 -20.30
CA LYS A 646 0.90 -27.91 -19.99
C LYS A 646 -0.32 -28.82 -20.19
N LYS A 647 -1.09 -29.01 -19.14
CA LYS A 647 -2.30 -29.87 -19.15
C LYS A 647 -2.06 -31.29 -19.71
N GLY A 648 -0.91 -31.87 -19.37
CA GLY A 648 -0.56 -33.23 -19.83
C GLY A 648 0.04 -33.32 -21.24
N ARG A 649 0.10 -32.23 -22.00
CA ARG A 649 0.82 -32.14 -23.29
C ARG A 649 2.24 -31.63 -23.05
N VAL A 650 3.21 -32.37 -23.55
CA VAL A 650 4.63 -31.94 -23.63
C VAL A 650 4.85 -31.38 -25.03
N PHE A 651 5.43 -30.18 -25.12
CA PHE A 651 5.75 -29.54 -26.39
C PHE A 651 7.09 -28.79 -26.30
N SER A 652 7.79 -28.71 -27.46
CA SER A 652 8.99 -27.88 -27.59
C SER A 652 8.60 -26.48 -28.02
N GLN A 653 9.21 -25.46 -27.40
CA GLN A 653 9.06 -24.06 -27.81
C GLN A 653 10.43 -23.47 -28.16
N GLU A 654 10.56 -23.01 -29.39
CA GLU A 654 11.65 -22.15 -29.85
C GLU A 654 11.23 -20.69 -29.72
N LYS A 655 11.94 -19.89 -28.92
CA LYS A 655 11.64 -18.46 -28.74
C LYS A 655 12.89 -17.61 -28.91
N GLN A 656 12.80 -16.54 -29.69
CA GLN A 656 13.85 -15.55 -29.85
C GLN A 656 13.93 -14.66 -28.62
N HIS A 657 15.12 -14.55 -28.03
CA HIS A 657 15.43 -13.72 -26.87
C HIS A 657 16.41 -12.62 -27.28
N PHE A 658 16.11 -11.40 -26.91
CA PHE A 658 16.92 -10.20 -27.21
C PHE A 658 17.67 -9.75 -25.95
N PHE A 659 18.95 -9.39 -26.11
CA PHE A 659 19.83 -8.89 -25.06
C PHE A 659 19.95 -7.36 -25.15
N ILE A 660 18.88 -6.65 -24.75
CA ILE A 660 18.78 -5.17 -24.88
C ILE A 660 19.95 -4.42 -24.23
N LYS A 661 20.59 -5.01 -23.21
CA LYS A 661 21.75 -4.41 -22.55
C LYS A 661 22.91 -4.13 -23.53
N GLU A 662 23.07 -4.98 -24.53
CA GLU A 662 24.13 -4.84 -25.54
C GLU A 662 23.84 -3.66 -26.48
N SER A 663 22.55 -3.32 -26.69
CA SER A 663 22.14 -2.19 -27.52
C SER A 663 22.16 -0.83 -26.78
N LYS A 664 22.61 -0.81 -25.53
CA LYS A 664 22.68 0.41 -24.71
C LYS A 664 23.41 1.57 -25.41
N PRO A 665 24.54 1.38 -26.13
CA PRO A 665 25.22 2.48 -26.80
C PRO A 665 24.33 3.23 -27.81
N ILE A 666 23.47 2.51 -28.55
CA ILE A 666 22.54 3.12 -29.51
C ILE A 666 21.42 3.84 -28.77
N ILE A 667 20.91 3.25 -27.68
CA ILE A 667 19.88 3.87 -26.81
C ILE A 667 20.43 5.18 -26.22
N ASP A 668 21.68 5.21 -25.77
CA ASP A 668 22.30 6.41 -25.22
C ASP A 668 22.41 7.54 -26.27
N GLU A 669 22.65 7.22 -27.55
CA GLU A 669 22.67 8.23 -28.63
C GLU A 669 21.21 8.72 -28.90
N ILE A 670 20.20 7.87 -28.82
CA ILE A 670 18.81 8.30 -28.90
C ILE A 670 18.48 9.26 -27.77
N ASP A 671 18.87 8.92 -26.53
CA ASP A 671 18.62 9.73 -25.34
C ASP A 671 19.33 11.09 -25.42
N LYS A 672 20.56 11.15 -25.90
CA LYS A 672 21.29 12.40 -26.17
C LYS A 672 20.61 13.30 -27.22
N LEU A 673 20.07 12.67 -28.28
CA LEU A 673 19.32 13.39 -29.31
C LEU A 673 18.07 14.02 -28.74
N LEU A 674 17.28 13.22 -27.98
CA LEU A 674 16.05 13.67 -27.34
C LEU A 674 16.33 14.73 -26.28
N ALA A 675 17.37 14.58 -25.47
CA ALA A 675 17.79 15.56 -24.48
C ALA A 675 18.11 16.91 -25.12
N LYS A 676 18.84 16.89 -26.24
CA LYS A 676 19.13 18.10 -27.02
C LYS A 676 17.86 18.75 -27.58
N HIS A 677 16.94 17.94 -28.11
CA HIS A 677 15.67 18.42 -28.66
C HIS A 677 14.82 19.10 -27.60
N TYR A 678 14.68 18.51 -26.41
CA TYR A 678 13.89 19.04 -25.30
C TYR A 678 14.64 20.12 -24.47
N GLY A 679 15.92 20.30 -24.70
CA GLY A 679 16.74 21.24 -23.95
C GLY A 679 17.02 20.78 -22.51
N PHE A 680 17.27 19.49 -22.33
CA PHE A 680 17.67 18.94 -21.05
C PHE A 680 19.07 19.36 -20.67
N THR A 681 19.32 19.53 -19.39
CA THR A 681 20.65 19.72 -18.83
C THR A 681 21.42 18.39 -18.81
N GLU A 682 22.73 18.43 -18.56
CA GLU A 682 23.53 17.21 -18.37
C GLU A 682 23.04 16.38 -17.18
N GLU A 683 22.56 17.02 -16.11
CA GLU A 683 21.98 16.35 -14.94
C GLU A 683 20.67 15.66 -15.26
N GLU A 684 19.78 16.28 -16.05
CA GLU A 684 18.54 15.69 -16.51
C GLU A 684 18.76 14.52 -17.47
N LEU A 685 19.83 14.58 -18.29
CA LEU A 685 20.20 13.47 -19.18
C LEU A 685 20.84 12.30 -18.40
N ASP A 686 21.68 12.60 -17.39
CA ASP A 686 22.31 11.58 -16.54
C ASP A 686 21.28 10.86 -15.66
N PHE A 687 20.23 11.58 -15.25
CA PHE A 687 19.13 11.04 -14.45
C PHE A 687 18.30 10.03 -15.23
#